data_b97dff3ae78b5c8c76817a1778a335b8
#
_entry.id   b97dff3ae78b5c8c76817a1778a335b8
#
_cell.length_a   1.000
_cell.length_b   1.000
_cell.length_c   1.000
_cell.angle_alpha   90.00
_cell.angle_beta   90.00
_cell.angle_gamma   90.00
#
_symmetry.space_group_name_H-M   'P 1'
#
loop_
_entity.id
_entity.type
_entity.pdbx_description
1 polymer ?
#
loop_
_entity_poly.entity_id
_entity_poly.type
_entity_poly.pdbx_seq_one_letter_code
_entity_poly.pdbx_strand_id
1 'polypeptide(L)'
;VRKPWIAAAVAALLVAALASLLWQRERRGAVVGVEVLNVSPPRARLYSRVEIDLNVTGYAGNPFDPDDINVTAFFRDPSGEVVAVPAFFYQGYRRVLIGNTERLEPVGSPVWKVRFTPTKVGRYEFYVEAASRGSSARTPVYSFEVEPSDSPGFVRVSQRDPRYFEFDNGTSRFFVGLNVCWSGSRGTYDYDEWFRAMAASGVNLVRIWMAPWRFGIEWKQLGRYDLEEAWRLDYVLELAERYGIRVILCLMNHGQLSTQANPQWSENPYNKARGGPLSKPEEFWTSEEARNLFKKRLRYIVARWSYSTSLLAWELWNEVDLTDNYMSVRESVARWHAEMAAYLKRLDPYKRMVTTSFANPNLDPLVWQLGEIDFITVHKYGPEGFQDAAGTLYDIVRRAWDRYRKPVLVAEFGVDWRWEGLADKPLYYLDREGVGLHDGLWATVMAGSPATAMSWWWDNYIHPYNLYHHFRAIASFLEGIDPAAAGFKRLEAEVVLPSDLSGEELADVVVYPSLGWARPQESYFVVRLDGAVEGDVSQIPSFIQGAAHPDLRNNPTFKVTFPRGGRIVVHVNSVSRAGAVLAIYVDGGLAKRVDLPDRDGKYDAFAREYDVDVVIEVPPGTHEVRLDNLGVDWYTVDYVRFEGAALKRARVRVYGLTNGTLALVWVKNPDATWWNAIRNASVEPVRDVTIRLAGFSDGDYLVELWDTWKGTVERSWTERASGGFLTIRLESVARDLAIKVKRAG
;
A
#
# COMPACT_ATOMS: atom_id res chain seq x y z
N VAL A 1 16.29 -90.35 5.89
CA VAL A 1 15.73 -89.27 5.12
C VAL A 1 15.47 -88.11 6.07
N ARG A 2 16.42 -87.17 6.15
CA ARG A 2 16.22 -85.91 6.96
C ARG A 2 15.34 -84.97 6.15
N LYS A 3 14.24 -84.50 6.73
CA LYS A 3 13.23 -83.65 6.10
C LYS A 3 13.77 -82.20 5.88
N PRO A 4 14.03 -81.75 4.67
CA PRO A 4 14.56 -80.41 4.40
C PRO A 4 13.57 -79.30 4.71
N TRP A 5 12.28 -79.60 4.89
CA TRP A 5 11.19 -78.65 5.13
C TRP A 5 11.23 -77.95 6.52
N ILE A 6 11.82 -78.58 7.52
CA ILE A 6 11.91 -77.98 8.85
C ILE A 6 12.96 -76.86 8.91
N ALA A 7 14.07 -77.04 8.17
CA ALA A 7 15.10 -76.01 8.07
C ALA A 7 14.60 -74.74 7.31
N ALA A 8 13.78 -74.92 6.25
CA ALA A 8 13.20 -73.82 5.51
C ALA A 8 12.13 -73.05 6.32
N ALA A 9 11.34 -73.80 7.13
CA ALA A 9 10.32 -73.13 7.99
C ALA A 9 10.96 -72.34 9.14
N VAL A 10 12.04 -72.81 9.72
CA VAL A 10 12.81 -72.12 10.77
C VAL A 10 13.52 -70.89 10.21
N ALA A 11 14.06 -70.95 8.99
CA ALA A 11 14.67 -69.82 8.32
C ALA A 11 13.64 -68.74 7.98
N ALA A 12 12.43 -69.09 7.49
CA ALA A 12 11.35 -68.21 7.23
C ALA A 12 10.81 -67.50 8.50
N LEU A 13 10.70 -68.18 9.60
CA LEU A 13 10.32 -67.64 10.89
C LEU A 13 11.37 -66.66 11.46
N LEU A 14 12.66 -66.97 11.28
CA LEU A 14 13.75 -66.08 11.67
C LEU A 14 13.81 -64.81 10.82
N VAL A 15 13.58 -64.92 9.52
CA VAL A 15 13.47 -63.73 8.62
C VAL A 15 12.26 -62.91 8.98
N ALA A 16 11.10 -63.53 9.25
CA ALA A 16 9.89 -62.78 9.67
C ALA A 16 10.06 -62.15 11.06
N ALA A 17 10.74 -62.79 11.99
CA ALA A 17 11.06 -62.23 13.31
C ALA A 17 12.09 -61.09 13.20
N LEU A 18 13.11 -61.23 12.32
CA LEU A 18 14.07 -60.15 12.04
C LEU A 18 13.41 -58.97 11.36
N ALA A 19 12.56 -59.24 10.37
CA ALA A 19 11.76 -58.18 9.70
C ALA A 19 10.80 -57.50 10.67
N SER A 20 10.17 -58.23 11.58
CA SER A 20 9.32 -57.68 12.64
C SER A 20 10.12 -56.89 13.67
N LEU A 21 11.32 -57.31 14.04
CA LEU A 21 12.24 -56.60 14.92
C LEU A 21 12.81 -55.35 14.26
N LEU A 22 13.15 -55.41 12.99
CA LEU A 22 13.56 -54.24 12.18
C LEU A 22 12.39 -53.26 12.00
N TRP A 23 11.18 -53.76 11.75
CA TRP A 23 9.97 -52.94 11.66
C TRP A 23 9.56 -52.32 13.01
N GLN A 24 9.75 -53.06 14.15
CA GLN A 24 9.58 -52.51 15.49
C GLN A 24 10.70 -51.53 15.89
N ARG A 25 11.93 -51.70 15.34
CA ARG A 25 13.05 -50.80 15.56
C ARG A 25 12.89 -49.50 14.76
N GLU A 26 12.34 -49.56 13.54
CA GLU A 26 11.94 -48.37 12.76
C GLU A 26 10.73 -47.66 13.39
N ARG A 27 9.83 -48.38 14.08
CA ARG A 27 8.72 -47.78 14.84
C ARG A 27 9.11 -47.20 16.20
N ARG A 28 10.26 -47.54 16.76
CA ARG A 28 10.86 -46.78 17.85
C ARG A 28 11.48 -45.54 17.21
N GLY A 29 10.64 -44.53 16.93
CA GLY A 29 11.09 -43.24 16.44
C GLY A 29 12.29 -42.77 17.23
N ALA A 30 13.27 -42.18 16.57
CA ALA A 30 14.41 -41.60 17.25
C ALA A 30 13.89 -40.65 18.34
N VAL A 31 14.45 -40.75 19.55
CA VAL A 31 14.04 -39.89 20.67
C VAL A 31 14.46 -38.45 20.32
N VAL A 32 13.49 -37.57 20.22
CA VAL A 32 13.78 -36.16 19.95
C VAL A 32 14.60 -35.55 21.08
N GLY A 33 15.62 -34.76 20.74
CA GLY A 33 16.45 -34.00 21.66
C GLY A 33 16.48 -32.53 21.29
N VAL A 34 16.58 -31.64 22.27
CA VAL A 34 16.78 -30.21 22.08
C VAL A 34 17.76 -29.66 23.10
N GLU A 35 18.72 -28.86 22.60
CA GLU A 35 19.77 -28.25 23.41
C GLU A 35 19.98 -26.80 22.94
N VAL A 36 20.20 -25.91 23.91
CA VAL A 36 20.60 -24.51 23.61
C VAL A 36 22.10 -24.45 23.40
N LEU A 37 22.52 -24.08 22.22
CA LEU A 37 23.93 -23.92 21.85
C LEU A 37 24.48 -22.53 22.22
N ASN A 38 23.68 -21.50 22.01
CA ASN A 38 24.09 -20.11 22.23
C ASN A 38 22.88 -19.20 22.46
N VAL A 39 23.07 -18.13 23.24
CA VAL A 39 22.12 -17.04 23.48
C VAL A 39 22.85 -15.73 23.22
N SER A 40 22.42 -14.97 22.21
CA SER A 40 23.09 -13.74 21.78
C SER A 40 22.10 -12.57 21.62
N PRO A 41 22.35 -11.41 22.22
CA PRO A 41 23.39 -11.18 23.25
C PRO A 41 22.98 -11.73 24.63
N PRO A 42 23.93 -11.98 25.56
CA PRO A 42 23.61 -12.45 26.91
C PRO A 42 22.96 -11.38 27.79
N ARG A 43 23.09 -10.10 27.41
CA ARG A 43 22.36 -8.94 27.92
C ARG A 43 21.73 -8.22 26.74
N ALA A 44 20.42 -8.11 26.72
CA ALA A 44 19.68 -7.47 25.65
C ALA A 44 19.30 -6.04 26.03
N ARG A 45 19.00 -5.23 25.04
CA ARG A 45 18.33 -3.94 25.23
C ARG A 45 16.85 -4.09 24.91
N LEU A 46 16.03 -3.28 25.55
CA LEU A 46 14.60 -3.21 25.27
C LEU A 46 14.38 -3.00 23.75
N TYR A 47 13.46 -3.76 23.16
CA TYR A 47 13.17 -3.77 21.72
C TYR A 47 14.37 -4.13 20.80
N SER A 48 15.38 -4.84 21.32
CA SER A 48 16.44 -5.40 20.50
C SER A 48 16.33 -6.93 20.40
N ARG A 49 16.79 -7.48 19.28
CA ARG A 49 16.75 -8.92 19.02
C ARG A 49 17.60 -9.73 20.01
N VAL A 50 17.01 -10.77 20.56
CA VAL A 50 17.69 -11.92 21.18
C VAL A 50 17.58 -13.10 20.24
N GLU A 51 18.70 -13.71 19.89
CA GLU A 51 18.76 -14.90 19.04
C GLU A 51 19.29 -16.09 19.82
N ILE A 52 18.63 -17.23 19.71
CA ILE A 52 18.99 -18.47 20.39
C ILE A 52 19.27 -19.53 19.33
N ASP A 53 20.49 -20.11 19.33
CA ASP A 53 20.85 -21.21 18.48
C ASP A 53 20.56 -22.53 19.20
N LEU A 54 19.95 -23.46 18.48
CA LEU A 54 19.51 -24.74 19.01
C LEU A 54 20.09 -25.92 18.21
N ASN A 55 20.49 -26.96 18.90
CA ASN A 55 20.70 -28.29 18.35
C ASN A 55 19.43 -29.13 18.57
N VAL A 56 18.75 -29.50 17.47
CA VAL A 56 17.55 -30.36 17.52
C VAL A 56 17.86 -31.66 16.81
N THR A 57 17.76 -32.77 17.52
CA THR A 57 18.15 -34.12 17.07
C THR A 57 16.99 -35.11 17.17
N GLY A 58 17.14 -36.29 16.59
CA GLY A 58 16.20 -37.38 16.78
C GLY A 58 14.84 -37.18 16.11
N TYR A 59 14.74 -36.34 15.08
CA TYR A 59 13.54 -36.23 14.24
C TYR A 59 13.83 -36.70 12.82
N ALA A 60 12.78 -37.13 12.14
CA ALA A 60 12.82 -37.50 10.73
C ALA A 60 11.72 -36.72 9.98
N GLY A 61 12.00 -36.36 8.72
CA GLY A 61 11.04 -35.67 7.87
C GLY A 61 11.47 -34.26 7.52
N ASN A 62 10.48 -33.39 7.30
CA ASN A 62 10.68 -32.03 6.82
C ASN A 62 10.90 -31.03 7.96
N PRO A 63 12.07 -30.39 8.11
CA PRO A 63 12.32 -29.42 9.18
C PRO A 63 11.43 -28.16 9.10
N PHE A 64 10.73 -27.96 8.02
CA PHE A 64 9.78 -26.86 7.84
C PHE A 64 8.34 -27.24 8.22
N ASP A 65 8.06 -28.54 8.42
CA ASP A 65 6.73 -29.01 8.75
C ASP A 65 6.58 -29.22 10.27
N PRO A 66 5.74 -28.43 10.97
CA PRO A 66 5.51 -28.58 12.40
C PRO A 66 4.86 -29.94 12.80
N ASP A 67 4.26 -30.66 11.83
CA ASP A 67 3.74 -32.02 12.09
C ASP A 67 4.86 -33.07 12.15
N ASP A 68 5.98 -32.84 11.46
CA ASP A 68 7.17 -33.68 11.54
C ASP A 68 8.03 -33.28 12.73
N ILE A 69 8.25 -31.99 12.97
CA ILE A 69 9.03 -31.47 14.10
C ILE A 69 8.53 -30.10 14.54
N ASN A 70 7.96 -29.99 15.71
CA ASN A 70 7.51 -28.77 16.32
C ASN A 70 8.49 -28.32 17.40
N VAL A 71 9.14 -27.16 17.19
CA VAL A 71 10.08 -26.57 18.17
C VAL A 71 9.53 -25.19 18.57
N THR A 72 9.38 -24.96 19.89
CA THR A 72 8.81 -23.74 20.43
C THR A 72 9.54 -23.32 21.69
N ALA A 73 9.95 -22.05 21.76
CA ALA A 73 10.51 -21.45 22.98
C ALA A 73 9.38 -20.72 23.75
N PHE A 74 9.45 -20.84 25.07
CA PHE A 74 8.51 -20.18 25.99
C PHE A 74 9.29 -19.18 26.83
N PHE A 75 8.98 -17.90 26.67
CA PHE A 75 9.61 -16.81 27.39
C PHE A 75 8.69 -16.31 28.49
N ARG A 76 9.19 -16.30 29.73
CA ARG A 76 8.52 -15.65 30.85
C ARG A 76 9.13 -14.26 31.04
N ASP A 77 8.34 -13.24 30.96
CA ASP A 77 8.75 -11.85 31.15
C ASP A 77 8.86 -11.48 32.64
N PRO A 78 9.40 -10.29 33.00
CA PRO A 78 9.54 -9.85 34.39
C PRO A 78 8.21 -9.72 35.16
N SER A 79 7.06 -9.63 34.46
CA SER A 79 5.73 -9.60 35.11
C SER A 79 5.12 -11.01 35.29
N GLY A 80 5.81 -12.05 34.79
CA GLY A 80 5.36 -13.45 34.88
C GLY A 80 4.50 -13.91 33.70
N GLU A 81 4.24 -13.07 32.70
CA GLU A 81 3.54 -13.42 31.46
C GLU A 81 4.40 -14.35 30.61
N VAL A 82 3.79 -15.39 30.03
CA VAL A 82 4.49 -16.35 29.20
C VAL A 82 4.10 -16.18 27.74
N VAL A 83 5.10 -16.01 26.88
CA VAL A 83 4.96 -15.87 25.43
C VAL A 83 5.60 -17.06 24.73
N ALA A 84 4.85 -17.71 23.83
CA ALA A 84 5.35 -18.80 23.01
C ALA A 84 5.85 -18.27 21.66
N VAL A 85 7.07 -18.62 21.28
CA VAL A 85 7.72 -18.22 20.03
C VAL A 85 8.19 -19.48 19.28
N PRO A 86 7.69 -19.75 18.08
CA PRO A 86 8.15 -20.90 17.30
C PRO A 86 9.60 -20.70 16.85
N ALA A 87 10.36 -21.80 16.87
CA ALA A 87 11.68 -21.85 16.25
C ALA A 87 11.58 -22.09 14.74
N PHE A 88 12.65 -21.81 14.02
CA PHE A 88 12.76 -22.03 12.57
C PHE A 88 14.10 -22.63 12.17
N PHE A 89 14.09 -23.41 11.10
CA PHE A 89 15.29 -23.98 10.50
C PHE A 89 16.02 -22.91 9.68
N TYR A 90 17.34 -22.77 9.86
CA TYR A 90 18.16 -21.67 9.37
C TYR A 90 19.48 -22.17 8.77
N GLN A 91 19.92 -21.54 7.67
CA GLN A 91 21.27 -21.63 7.12
C GLN A 91 21.84 -20.22 7.03
N GLY A 92 23.06 -20.04 7.52
CA GLY A 92 23.83 -18.80 7.36
C GLY A 92 24.48 -18.73 5.99
N TYR A 93 24.62 -17.50 5.45
CA TYR A 93 25.28 -17.26 4.17
C TYR A 93 26.20 -16.05 4.25
N ARG A 94 27.22 -16.04 3.40
CA ARG A 94 28.03 -14.87 3.05
C ARG A 94 27.65 -14.44 1.63
N ARG A 95 27.33 -13.16 1.44
CA ARG A 95 27.06 -12.61 0.13
C ARG A 95 28.36 -12.17 -0.54
N VAL A 96 28.50 -12.42 -1.83
CA VAL A 96 29.58 -11.96 -2.68
C VAL A 96 28.99 -11.41 -3.98
N LEU A 97 29.59 -10.35 -4.52
CA LEU A 97 29.21 -9.79 -5.80
C LEU A 97 30.20 -10.27 -6.87
N ILE A 98 29.72 -11.10 -7.81
CA ILE A 98 30.54 -11.58 -8.94
C ILE A 98 30.05 -10.88 -10.21
N GLY A 99 30.87 -9.98 -10.74
CA GLY A 99 30.42 -9.04 -11.76
C GLY A 99 29.29 -8.17 -11.22
N ASN A 100 28.09 -8.26 -11.80
CA ASN A 100 26.90 -7.54 -11.36
C ASN A 100 25.81 -8.48 -10.79
N THR A 101 26.22 -9.64 -10.24
CA THR A 101 25.29 -10.65 -9.73
C THR A 101 25.67 -11.05 -8.32
N GLU A 102 24.69 -10.99 -7.40
CA GLU A 102 24.85 -11.50 -6.04
C GLU A 102 24.89 -13.01 -6.03
N ARG A 103 25.85 -13.57 -5.30
CA ARG A 103 25.92 -15.00 -4.94
C ARG A 103 25.92 -15.14 -3.43
N LEU A 104 25.28 -16.19 -2.94
CA LEU A 104 25.28 -16.56 -1.54
C LEU A 104 26.09 -17.84 -1.34
N GLU A 105 27.08 -17.77 -0.46
CA GLU A 105 27.91 -18.89 -0.08
C GLU A 105 27.50 -19.37 1.31
N PRO A 106 27.13 -20.64 1.51
CA PRO A 106 26.70 -21.12 2.82
C PRO A 106 27.85 -21.05 3.84
N VAL A 107 27.53 -20.65 5.06
CA VAL A 107 28.46 -20.56 6.20
C VAL A 107 27.98 -21.46 7.33
N GLY A 108 28.82 -22.39 7.75
CA GLY A 108 28.49 -23.36 8.77
C GLY A 108 27.45 -24.41 8.32
N SER A 109 27.03 -25.24 9.25
CA SER A 109 25.93 -26.19 9.05
C SER A 109 24.58 -25.54 9.39
N PRO A 110 23.47 -26.01 8.80
CA PRO A 110 22.15 -25.58 9.21
C PRO A 110 21.90 -25.81 10.71
N VAL A 111 21.20 -24.85 11.34
CA VAL A 111 20.84 -24.91 12.77
C VAL A 111 19.37 -24.51 12.95
N TRP A 112 18.81 -24.80 14.11
CA TRP A 112 17.55 -24.23 14.51
C TRP A 112 17.79 -22.93 15.26
N LYS A 113 16.90 -21.93 15.06
CA LYS A 113 16.97 -20.63 15.73
C LYS A 113 15.64 -20.22 16.32
N VAL A 114 15.72 -19.45 17.40
CA VAL A 114 14.61 -18.65 17.92
C VAL A 114 15.04 -17.20 17.89
N ARG A 115 14.17 -16.32 17.42
CA ARG A 115 14.35 -14.87 17.49
C ARG A 115 13.25 -14.25 18.33
N PHE A 116 13.65 -13.50 19.32
CA PHE A 116 12.74 -12.86 20.26
C PHE A 116 13.15 -11.41 20.51
N THR A 117 12.19 -10.52 20.71
CA THR A 117 12.42 -9.13 21.07
C THR A 117 11.71 -8.82 22.38
N PRO A 118 12.44 -8.58 23.47
CA PRO A 118 11.85 -8.28 24.75
C PRO A 118 11.18 -6.91 24.76
N THR A 119 9.99 -6.84 25.35
CA THR A 119 9.15 -5.62 25.44
C THR A 119 9.07 -5.02 26.82
N LYS A 120 9.76 -5.60 27.81
CA LYS A 120 9.84 -5.11 29.20
C LYS A 120 11.30 -5.15 29.68
N VAL A 121 11.67 -4.22 30.53
CA VAL A 121 12.99 -4.18 31.19
C VAL A 121 12.98 -5.16 32.35
N GLY A 122 14.10 -5.88 32.54
CA GLY A 122 14.30 -6.80 33.66
C GLY A 122 14.69 -8.21 33.21
N ARG A 123 14.59 -9.17 34.13
CA ARG A 123 14.99 -10.54 33.92
C ARG A 123 13.92 -11.33 33.18
N TYR A 124 14.32 -11.97 32.09
CA TYR A 124 13.53 -12.96 31.33
C TYR A 124 14.05 -14.37 31.64
N GLU A 125 13.14 -15.33 31.71
CA GLU A 125 13.42 -16.74 31.74
C GLU A 125 12.85 -17.43 30.51
N PHE A 126 13.52 -18.47 30.00
CA PHE A 126 12.98 -19.24 28.87
C PHE A 126 13.41 -20.70 28.93
N TYR A 127 12.64 -21.53 28.27
CA TYR A 127 12.97 -22.91 27.94
C TYR A 127 12.45 -23.22 26.53
N VAL A 128 12.97 -24.28 25.92
CA VAL A 128 12.56 -24.73 24.58
C VAL A 128 12.00 -26.13 24.65
N GLU A 129 10.89 -26.37 24.00
CA GLU A 129 10.30 -27.68 23.78
C GLU A 129 10.42 -28.09 22.32
N ALA A 130 10.77 -29.36 22.08
CA ALA A 130 10.75 -30.00 20.79
C ALA A 130 9.87 -31.25 20.85
N ALA A 131 8.98 -31.42 19.85
CA ALA A 131 8.09 -32.58 19.76
C ALA A 131 8.07 -33.13 18.34
N SER A 132 8.19 -34.44 18.20
CA SER A 132 8.16 -35.20 16.94
C SER A 132 7.56 -36.57 17.15
N ARG A 133 6.51 -36.91 16.40
CA ARG A 133 5.91 -38.27 16.31
C ARG A 133 5.77 -39.01 17.66
N GLY A 134 5.24 -38.37 18.69
CA GLY A 134 4.99 -38.94 20.00
C GLY A 134 6.19 -38.95 20.95
N SER A 135 7.33 -38.36 20.57
CA SER A 135 8.47 -38.06 21.42
C SER A 135 8.57 -36.57 21.68
N SER A 136 8.93 -36.17 22.90
CA SER A 136 9.16 -34.76 23.24
C SER A 136 10.38 -34.61 24.13
N ALA A 137 11.04 -33.46 24.03
CA ALA A 137 12.14 -33.03 24.86
C ALA A 137 11.98 -31.58 25.28
N ARG A 138 12.56 -31.25 26.43
CA ARG A 138 12.57 -29.89 26.97
C ARG A 138 13.94 -29.54 27.50
N THR A 139 14.41 -28.35 27.28
CA THR A 139 15.67 -27.85 27.84
C THR A 139 15.50 -27.48 29.32
N PRO A 140 16.61 -27.33 30.07
CA PRO A 140 16.60 -26.54 31.32
C PRO A 140 16.07 -25.13 31.09
N VAL A 141 15.76 -24.44 32.18
CA VAL A 141 15.39 -22.99 32.14
C VAL A 141 16.67 -22.16 32.07
N TYR A 142 16.72 -21.26 31.12
CA TYR A 142 17.77 -20.25 30.92
C TYR A 142 17.24 -18.86 31.27
N SER A 143 18.12 -17.89 31.45
CA SER A 143 17.71 -16.52 31.70
C SER A 143 18.67 -15.51 31.03
N PHE A 144 18.16 -14.31 30.74
CA PHE A 144 18.93 -13.16 30.30
C PHE A 144 18.34 -11.87 30.87
N GLU A 145 19.15 -10.83 30.92
CA GLU A 145 18.75 -9.51 31.44
C GLU A 145 18.45 -8.54 30.29
N VAL A 146 17.45 -7.68 30.47
CA VAL A 146 17.04 -6.64 29.51
C VAL A 146 17.20 -5.26 30.14
N GLU A 147 18.04 -4.45 29.52
CA GLU A 147 18.33 -3.07 29.89
C GLU A 147 17.44 -2.09 29.12
N PRO A 148 17.19 -0.86 29.64
CA PRO A 148 16.46 0.18 28.92
C PRO A 148 17.11 0.54 27.57
N SER A 149 16.29 1.06 26.64
CA SER A 149 16.75 1.66 25.37
C SER A 149 15.86 2.82 24.96
N ASP A 150 16.34 3.62 24.00
CA ASP A 150 15.57 4.72 23.38
C ASP A 150 14.71 4.25 22.21
N SER A 151 14.63 2.95 21.95
CA SER A 151 13.81 2.40 20.87
C SER A 151 12.33 2.72 21.11
N PRO A 152 11.61 3.24 20.12
CA PRO A 152 10.19 3.55 20.28
C PRO A 152 9.31 2.28 20.32
N GLY A 153 9.87 1.10 20.00
CA GLY A 153 9.16 -0.17 19.97
C GLY A 153 8.43 -0.45 18.66
N PHE A 154 7.43 -1.30 18.76
CA PHE A 154 6.59 -1.71 17.63
C PHE A 154 5.56 -0.63 17.28
N VAL A 155 5.01 -0.72 16.07
CA VAL A 155 4.00 0.21 15.56
C VAL A 155 2.63 -0.48 15.57
N ARG A 156 1.59 0.29 15.94
CA ARG A 156 0.19 -0.16 15.93
C ARG A 156 -0.74 0.97 15.53
N VAL A 157 -2.00 0.69 15.26
CA VAL A 157 -3.02 1.74 15.08
C VAL A 157 -3.16 2.52 16.39
N SER A 158 -3.12 3.84 16.30
CA SER A 158 -3.20 4.71 17.46
C SER A 158 -4.55 4.60 18.18
N GLN A 159 -4.49 4.58 19.50
CA GLN A 159 -5.68 4.66 20.35
C GLN A 159 -6.16 6.12 20.53
N ARG A 160 -5.30 7.11 20.27
CA ARG A 160 -5.61 8.54 20.39
C ARG A 160 -6.35 9.07 19.17
N ASP A 161 -5.91 8.67 17.98
CA ASP A 161 -6.57 8.97 16.71
C ASP A 161 -6.39 7.79 15.75
N PRO A 162 -7.44 7.02 15.46
CA PRO A 162 -7.35 5.80 14.67
C PRO A 162 -7.07 6.03 13.17
N ARG A 163 -6.86 7.28 12.72
CA ARG A 163 -6.34 7.57 11.38
C ARG A 163 -4.85 7.30 11.27
N TYR A 164 -4.13 7.32 12.40
CA TYR A 164 -2.67 7.32 12.45
C TYR A 164 -2.11 6.09 13.14
N PHE A 165 -0.80 5.93 13.02
CA PHE A 165 -0.04 4.90 13.71
C PHE A 165 0.73 5.52 14.89
N GLU A 166 0.95 4.71 15.92
CA GLU A 166 1.78 5.09 17.07
C GLU A 166 2.71 3.95 17.46
N PHE A 167 3.82 4.30 18.08
CA PHE A 167 4.79 3.37 18.64
C PHE A 167 4.38 2.96 20.07
N ASP A 168 4.98 1.86 20.55
CA ASP A 168 4.74 1.36 21.92
C ASP A 168 5.03 2.39 23.00
N ASN A 169 5.98 3.31 22.76
CA ASN A 169 6.29 4.42 23.69
C ASN A 169 5.26 5.56 23.65
N GLY A 170 4.20 5.44 22.87
CA GLY A 170 3.13 6.43 22.73
C GLY A 170 3.43 7.59 21.78
N THR A 171 4.60 7.64 21.14
CA THR A 171 4.90 8.65 20.12
C THR A 171 4.30 8.28 18.78
N SER A 172 3.98 9.28 17.94
CA SER A 172 3.49 9.11 16.59
C SER A 172 4.21 10.06 15.64
N ARG A 173 4.20 9.73 14.35
CA ARG A 173 4.69 10.59 13.27
C ARG A 173 3.97 10.25 11.97
N PHE A 174 3.99 11.19 11.03
CA PHE A 174 3.69 10.85 9.64
C PHE A 174 4.82 9.99 9.06
N PHE A 175 4.46 8.94 8.37
CA PHE A 175 5.45 8.15 7.63
C PHE A 175 5.63 8.71 6.22
N VAL A 176 6.87 8.63 5.73
CA VAL A 176 7.22 8.98 4.36
C VAL A 176 7.57 7.69 3.64
N GLY A 177 6.72 7.29 2.71
CA GLY A 177 6.71 5.95 2.15
C GLY A 177 7.17 5.86 0.69
N LEU A 178 7.79 4.72 0.32
CA LEU A 178 8.17 4.37 -1.04
C LEU A 178 8.12 2.85 -1.21
N ASN A 179 7.68 2.33 -2.37
CA ASN A 179 7.84 0.92 -2.69
C ASN A 179 9.30 0.58 -2.98
N VAL A 180 9.75 -0.59 -2.54
CA VAL A 180 11.06 -1.19 -2.85
C VAL A 180 10.90 -2.70 -2.84
N CYS A 181 10.03 -3.19 -3.73
CA CYS A 181 9.45 -4.53 -3.58
C CYS A 181 10.44 -5.66 -3.83
N TRP A 182 11.42 -5.47 -4.72
CA TRP A 182 12.48 -6.45 -5.02
C TRP A 182 13.69 -5.77 -5.63
N SER A 183 14.78 -6.53 -5.69
CA SER A 183 16.04 -6.13 -6.32
C SER A 183 16.25 -6.82 -7.65
N GLY A 184 17.14 -6.28 -8.46
CA GLY A 184 17.69 -6.90 -9.67
C GLY A 184 18.70 -8.01 -9.37
N SER A 185 19.59 -8.25 -10.31
CA SER A 185 20.67 -9.25 -10.20
C SER A 185 21.64 -9.00 -9.05
N ARG A 186 21.85 -7.74 -8.66
CA ARG A 186 22.72 -7.36 -7.53
C ARG A 186 22.16 -7.76 -6.17
N GLY A 187 20.92 -8.21 -6.10
CA GLY A 187 20.32 -8.72 -4.88
C GLY A 187 20.30 -7.71 -3.73
N THR A 188 20.77 -8.11 -2.55
CA THR A 188 20.78 -7.24 -1.37
C THR A 188 21.72 -6.02 -1.48
N TYR A 189 22.65 -5.99 -2.44
CA TYR A 189 23.50 -4.83 -2.69
C TYR A 189 22.73 -3.62 -3.26
N ASP A 190 21.62 -3.86 -3.97
CA ASP A 190 20.72 -2.77 -4.39
C ASP A 190 20.10 -2.09 -3.20
N TYR A 191 19.67 -2.86 -2.18
CA TYR A 191 19.10 -2.33 -0.94
C TYR A 191 20.09 -1.51 -0.12
N ASP A 192 21.40 -1.83 -0.12
CA ASP A 192 22.43 -1.00 0.53
C ASP A 192 22.45 0.43 -0.03
N GLU A 193 22.28 0.55 -1.34
CA GLU A 193 22.27 1.84 -2.04
C GLU A 193 20.95 2.57 -1.84
N TRP A 194 19.83 1.88 -2.08
CA TRP A 194 18.51 2.47 -1.99
C TRP A 194 18.18 2.94 -0.56
N PHE A 195 18.38 2.11 0.45
CA PHE A 195 18.04 2.47 1.83
C PHE A 195 18.90 3.62 2.36
N ARG A 196 20.15 3.71 1.93
CA ARG A 196 21.00 4.88 2.24
C ARG A 196 20.43 6.16 1.66
N ALA A 197 20.06 6.16 0.37
CA ALA A 197 19.50 7.33 -0.30
C ALA A 197 18.14 7.72 0.29
N MET A 198 17.29 6.74 0.58
CA MET A 198 15.97 6.90 1.20
C MET A 198 16.08 7.51 2.59
N ALA A 199 16.89 6.94 3.48
CA ALA A 199 17.07 7.43 4.84
C ALA A 199 17.61 8.87 4.85
N ALA A 200 18.58 9.19 3.98
CA ALA A 200 19.12 10.54 3.82
C ALA A 200 18.08 11.56 3.31
N SER A 201 16.95 11.08 2.82
CA SER A 201 15.85 11.89 2.27
C SER A 201 14.57 11.83 3.10
N GLY A 202 14.64 11.26 4.32
CA GLY A 202 13.52 11.19 5.25
C GLY A 202 12.51 10.08 4.97
N VAL A 203 12.75 9.22 3.95
CA VAL A 203 11.92 8.01 3.72
C VAL A 203 12.15 7.06 4.90
N ASN A 204 11.06 6.67 5.55
CA ASN A 204 11.07 5.86 6.76
C ASN A 204 10.03 4.72 6.76
N LEU A 205 9.38 4.51 5.62
CA LEU A 205 8.45 3.41 5.38
C LEU A 205 8.69 2.84 3.98
N VAL A 206 8.82 1.52 3.88
CA VAL A 206 8.90 0.84 2.59
C VAL A 206 7.94 -0.35 2.55
N ARG A 207 7.61 -0.78 1.34
CA ARG A 207 6.84 -2.00 1.09
C ARG A 207 7.71 -2.97 0.30
N ILE A 208 7.76 -4.23 0.75
CA ILE A 208 8.58 -5.31 0.17
C ILE A 208 7.67 -6.51 -0.10
N TRP A 209 7.88 -7.22 -1.22
CA TRP A 209 7.11 -8.40 -1.58
C TRP A 209 7.92 -9.69 -1.41
N MET A 210 7.28 -10.72 -0.92
CA MET A 210 7.75 -12.10 -1.06
C MET A 210 7.32 -12.65 -2.44
N ALA A 211 7.89 -12.04 -3.49
CA ALA A 211 7.57 -12.37 -4.88
C ALA A 211 8.26 -13.68 -5.32
N PRO A 212 7.72 -14.40 -6.29
CA PRO A 212 8.34 -15.63 -6.81
C PRO A 212 9.81 -15.50 -7.22
N TRP A 213 10.20 -14.34 -7.74
CA TRP A 213 11.55 -14.05 -8.24
C TRP A 213 12.49 -13.43 -7.19
N ARG A 214 11.97 -13.00 -6.04
CA ARG A 214 12.76 -12.46 -4.92
C ARG A 214 12.00 -12.61 -3.61
N PHE A 215 12.66 -13.08 -2.56
CA PHE A 215 12.10 -13.33 -1.22
C PHE A 215 10.97 -14.37 -1.18
N GLY A 216 10.62 -15.00 -2.30
CA GLY A 216 9.60 -16.04 -2.40
C GLY A 216 10.09 -17.36 -1.84
N ILE A 217 9.91 -17.59 -0.55
CA ILE A 217 10.50 -18.75 0.16
C ILE A 217 9.90 -20.11 -0.23
N GLU A 218 8.70 -20.18 -0.80
CA GLU A 218 7.99 -21.43 -1.09
C GLU A 218 7.79 -21.70 -2.59
N TRP A 219 8.37 -20.86 -3.48
CA TRP A 219 8.08 -20.95 -4.92
C TRP A 219 8.65 -22.19 -5.60
N LYS A 220 9.79 -22.70 -5.13
CA LYS A 220 10.44 -23.88 -5.72
C LYS A 220 9.72 -25.18 -5.41
N GLN A 221 9.18 -25.32 -4.21
CA GLN A 221 8.51 -26.54 -3.74
C GLN A 221 7.57 -26.22 -2.59
N LEU A 222 6.33 -26.70 -2.66
CA LEU A 222 5.33 -26.56 -1.62
C LEU A 222 5.77 -27.23 -0.30
N GLY A 223 5.65 -26.51 0.81
CA GLY A 223 6.03 -26.98 2.14
C GLY A 223 7.55 -27.09 2.39
N ARG A 224 8.39 -26.58 1.47
CA ARG A 224 9.84 -26.45 1.67
C ARG A 224 10.30 -25.05 1.33
N TYR A 225 11.04 -24.42 2.28
CA TYR A 225 11.37 -23.02 2.16
C TYR A 225 12.80 -22.79 1.70
N ASP A 226 12.95 -21.86 0.74
CA ASP A 226 14.23 -21.43 0.19
C ASP A 226 15.00 -20.61 1.23
N LEU A 227 16.07 -21.20 1.74
CA LEU A 227 16.88 -20.57 2.79
C LEU A 227 17.76 -19.42 2.28
N GLU A 228 18.08 -19.36 0.98
CA GLU A 228 18.78 -18.24 0.39
C GLU A 228 17.88 -16.99 0.30
N GLU A 229 16.65 -17.16 -0.23
CA GLU A 229 15.68 -16.06 -0.29
C GLU A 229 15.27 -15.58 1.11
N ALA A 230 15.14 -16.52 2.06
CA ALA A 230 14.87 -16.19 3.44
C ALA A 230 16.03 -15.41 4.10
N TRP A 231 17.29 -15.76 3.80
CA TRP A 231 18.47 -15.04 4.30
C TRP A 231 18.58 -13.63 3.68
N ARG A 232 18.26 -13.48 2.39
CA ARG A 232 18.19 -12.15 1.75
C ARG A 232 17.21 -11.21 2.46
N LEU A 233 16.03 -11.75 2.83
CA LEU A 233 15.05 -10.96 3.57
C LEU A 233 15.52 -10.64 5.00
N ASP A 234 16.22 -11.56 5.70
CA ASP A 234 16.89 -11.26 6.97
C ASP A 234 17.81 -10.05 6.83
N TYR A 235 18.68 -10.06 5.82
CA TYR A 235 19.62 -8.98 5.56
C TYR A 235 18.91 -7.62 5.32
N VAL A 236 17.85 -7.63 4.52
CA VAL A 236 17.10 -6.40 4.20
C VAL A 236 16.38 -5.86 5.43
N LEU A 237 15.80 -6.71 6.28
CA LEU A 237 15.17 -6.27 7.52
C LEU A 237 16.18 -5.72 8.54
N GLU A 238 17.36 -6.35 8.66
CA GLU A 238 18.44 -5.81 9.50
C GLU A 238 18.98 -4.46 8.98
N LEU A 239 19.03 -4.30 7.65
CA LEU A 239 19.37 -3.04 7.03
C LEU A 239 18.31 -1.96 7.31
N ALA A 240 17.02 -2.31 7.24
CA ALA A 240 15.90 -1.44 7.58
C ALA A 240 15.98 -0.97 9.04
N GLU A 241 16.29 -1.87 9.98
CA GLU A 241 16.50 -1.52 11.39
C GLU A 241 17.62 -0.49 11.55
N ARG A 242 18.76 -0.68 10.88
CA ARG A 242 19.91 0.25 10.93
C ARG A 242 19.58 1.66 10.42
N TYR A 243 18.71 1.76 9.42
CA TYR A 243 18.29 3.03 8.83
C TYR A 243 17.01 3.60 9.44
N GLY A 244 16.39 2.95 10.42
CA GLY A 244 15.12 3.38 11.02
C GLY A 244 13.93 3.32 10.09
N ILE A 245 14.01 2.51 9.04
CA ILE A 245 12.96 2.29 8.03
C ILE A 245 12.00 1.21 8.52
N ARG A 246 10.70 1.45 8.40
CA ARG A 246 9.64 0.47 8.66
C ARG A 246 9.26 -0.25 7.37
N VAL A 247 8.80 -1.50 7.50
CA VAL A 247 8.50 -2.39 6.36
C VAL A 247 7.08 -2.90 6.44
N ILE A 248 6.31 -2.76 5.38
CA ILE A 248 5.11 -3.55 5.12
C ILE A 248 5.55 -4.73 4.28
N LEU A 249 5.42 -5.96 4.82
CA LEU A 249 5.83 -7.17 4.13
C LEU A 249 4.62 -7.84 3.47
N CYS A 250 4.57 -7.80 2.15
CA CYS A 250 3.54 -8.45 1.34
C CYS A 250 3.89 -9.92 1.12
N LEU A 251 2.99 -10.82 1.50
CA LEU A 251 3.23 -12.27 1.53
C LEU A 251 2.90 -12.98 0.22
N MET A 252 1.92 -12.46 -0.53
CA MET A 252 1.45 -13.01 -1.81
C MET A 252 1.11 -11.89 -2.78
N ASN A 253 1.22 -12.14 -4.07
CA ASN A 253 0.79 -11.21 -5.12
C ASN A 253 -0.27 -11.85 -6.02
N HIS A 254 -1.08 -11.01 -6.69
CA HIS A 254 -2.20 -11.43 -7.53
C HIS A 254 -1.82 -12.44 -8.62
N GLY A 255 -0.69 -12.24 -9.27
CA GLY A 255 -0.23 -13.11 -10.36
C GLY A 255 -0.12 -14.58 -9.96
N GLN A 256 0.17 -14.88 -8.69
CA GLN A 256 0.28 -16.25 -8.20
C GLN A 256 -1.04 -17.03 -8.31
N LEU A 257 -2.19 -16.36 -8.22
CA LEU A 257 -3.51 -16.96 -8.44
C LEU A 257 -4.22 -16.35 -9.65
N SER A 258 -3.46 -15.96 -10.68
CA SER A 258 -4.04 -15.43 -11.91
C SER A 258 -3.51 -16.14 -13.14
N THR A 259 -4.42 -16.37 -14.12
CA THR A 259 -4.14 -16.78 -15.48
C THR A 259 -4.24 -15.62 -16.48
N GLN A 260 -4.61 -14.42 -16.00
CA GLN A 260 -4.90 -13.23 -16.78
C GLN A 260 -3.96 -12.06 -16.44
N ALA A 261 -4.00 -11.59 -15.18
CA ALA A 261 -3.22 -10.44 -14.71
C ALA A 261 -1.85 -10.91 -14.21
N ASN A 262 -0.76 -10.58 -14.94
CA ASN A 262 0.62 -10.99 -14.61
C ASN A 262 0.70 -12.50 -14.29
N PRO A 263 0.28 -13.39 -15.20
CA PRO A 263 -0.06 -14.77 -14.92
C PRO A 263 1.13 -15.59 -14.43
N GLN A 264 0.99 -16.21 -13.25
CA GLN A 264 1.99 -17.08 -12.62
C GLN A 264 1.40 -18.42 -12.15
N TRP A 265 0.08 -18.62 -12.34
CA TRP A 265 -0.59 -19.83 -11.87
C TRP A 265 0.02 -21.13 -12.42
N SER A 266 0.46 -21.14 -13.68
CA SER A 266 1.09 -22.32 -14.31
C SER A 266 2.37 -22.79 -13.59
N GLU A 267 3.04 -21.88 -12.88
CA GLU A 267 4.29 -22.15 -12.14
C GLU A 267 4.07 -22.26 -10.63
N ASN A 268 2.87 -21.95 -10.16
CA ASN A 268 2.57 -21.93 -8.73
C ASN A 268 2.67 -23.33 -8.12
N PRO A 269 3.40 -23.54 -7.00
CA PRO A 269 3.53 -24.84 -6.35
C PRO A 269 2.21 -25.41 -5.80
N TYR A 270 1.19 -24.60 -5.57
CA TYR A 270 -0.16 -25.05 -5.24
C TYR A 270 -0.91 -25.68 -6.41
N ASN A 271 -0.47 -25.43 -7.64
CA ASN A 271 -1.09 -25.99 -8.86
C ASN A 271 -0.82 -27.49 -8.94
N LYS A 272 -1.85 -28.29 -9.22
CA LYS A 272 -1.78 -29.74 -9.39
C LYS A 272 -0.79 -30.16 -10.47
N ALA A 273 -0.63 -29.38 -11.53
CA ALA A 273 0.36 -29.61 -12.58
C ALA A 273 1.81 -29.50 -12.06
N ARG A 274 2.02 -28.86 -10.91
CA ARG A 274 3.30 -28.72 -10.21
C ARG A 274 3.42 -29.61 -8.98
N GLY A 275 2.45 -30.51 -8.77
CA GLY A 275 2.40 -31.40 -7.61
C GLY A 275 1.65 -30.88 -6.40
N GLY A 276 0.98 -29.73 -6.53
CA GLY A 276 0.15 -29.14 -5.49
C GLY A 276 -1.28 -29.72 -5.45
N PRO A 277 -2.10 -29.25 -4.51
CA PRO A 277 -3.44 -29.81 -4.31
C PRO A 277 -4.54 -29.23 -5.22
N LEU A 278 -4.29 -28.10 -5.92
CA LEU A 278 -5.33 -27.32 -6.56
C LEU A 278 -5.34 -27.45 -8.08
N SER A 279 -6.53 -27.58 -8.68
CA SER A 279 -6.72 -27.62 -10.12
C SER A 279 -6.93 -26.22 -10.73
N LYS A 280 -7.48 -25.28 -9.93
CA LYS A 280 -7.80 -23.91 -10.35
C LYS A 280 -7.37 -22.90 -9.29
N PRO A 281 -7.04 -21.65 -9.67
CA PRO A 281 -6.63 -20.60 -8.73
C PRO A 281 -7.64 -20.34 -7.61
N GLU A 282 -8.91 -20.23 -7.95
CA GLU A 282 -9.98 -19.89 -7.00
C GLU A 282 -10.23 -20.94 -5.91
N GLU A 283 -9.80 -22.19 -6.11
CA GLU A 283 -9.86 -23.24 -5.08
C GLU A 283 -8.99 -22.94 -3.87
N PHE A 284 -7.97 -22.08 -4.01
CA PHE A 284 -7.09 -21.68 -2.93
C PHE A 284 -7.85 -21.11 -1.72
N TRP A 285 -8.91 -20.37 -1.97
CA TRP A 285 -9.69 -19.72 -0.93
C TRP A 285 -10.54 -20.67 -0.08
N THR A 286 -10.85 -21.86 -0.62
CA THR A 286 -11.80 -22.82 0.01
C THR A 286 -11.17 -24.15 0.37
N SER A 287 -10.08 -24.57 -0.28
CA SER A 287 -9.40 -25.82 -0.01
C SER A 287 -8.83 -25.85 1.40
N GLU A 288 -9.22 -26.83 2.22
CA GLU A 288 -8.71 -27.02 3.57
C GLU A 288 -7.21 -27.32 3.55
N GLU A 289 -6.76 -28.18 2.62
CA GLU A 289 -5.36 -28.53 2.45
C GLU A 289 -4.51 -27.30 2.13
N ALA A 290 -4.94 -26.47 1.18
CA ALA A 290 -4.22 -25.24 0.82
C ALA A 290 -4.15 -24.25 2.00
N ARG A 291 -5.26 -24.09 2.75
CA ARG A 291 -5.27 -23.23 3.95
C ARG A 291 -4.32 -23.75 5.04
N ASN A 292 -4.27 -25.06 5.25
CA ASN A 292 -3.38 -25.64 6.25
C ASN A 292 -1.90 -25.51 5.84
N LEU A 293 -1.57 -25.71 4.58
CA LEU A 293 -0.22 -25.48 4.04
C LEU A 293 0.18 -24.01 4.18
N PHE A 294 -0.72 -23.09 3.86
CA PHE A 294 -0.45 -21.66 4.02
C PHE A 294 -0.26 -21.28 5.50
N LYS A 295 -0.99 -21.83 6.44
CA LYS A 295 -0.75 -21.64 7.89
C LYS A 295 0.62 -22.14 8.33
N LYS A 296 1.12 -23.25 7.78
CA LYS A 296 2.49 -23.74 8.05
C LYS A 296 3.53 -22.73 7.54
N ARG A 297 3.32 -22.17 6.35
CA ARG A 297 4.14 -21.07 5.80
C ARG A 297 4.09 -19.82 6.69
N LEU A 298 2.90 -19.38 7.13
CA LEU A 298 2.76 -18.25 8.05
C LEU A 298 3.49 -18.48 9.37
N ARG A 299 3.48 -19.72 9.89
CA ARG A 299 4.23 -20.07 11.10
C ARG A 299 5.74 -19.88 10.91
N TYR A 300 6.30 -20.30 9.79
CA TYR A 300 7.72 -20.08 9.49
C TYR A 300 8.05 -18.59 9.33
N ILE A 301 7.20 -17.83 8.63
CA ILE A 301 7.34 -16.38 8.45
C ILE A 301 7.36 -15.66 9.80
N VAL A 302 6.41 -15.95 10.67
CA VAL A 302 6.34 -15.35 12.01
C VAL A 302 7.54 -15.78 12.85
N ALA A 303 7.91 -17.06 12.87
CA ALA A 303 9.05 -17.55 13.61
C ALA A 303 10.34 -16.83 13.25
N ARG A 304 10.55 -16.53 11.96
CA ARG A 304 11.78 -15.97 11.45
C ARG A 304 11.85 -14.45 11.56
N TRP A 305 10.75 -13.73 11.32
CA TRP A 305 10.77 -12.27 11.15
C TRP A 305 9.92 -11.46 12.12
N SER A 306 9.06 -12.09 12.92
CA SER A 306 8.23 -11.34 13.86
C SER A 306 9.04 -10.57 14.92
N TYR A 307 10.27 -10.94 15.18
CA TYR A 307 11.15 -10.24 16.12
C TYR A 307 11.43 -8.79 15.70
N SER A 308 11.44 -8.48 14.39
CA SER A 308 11.95 -7.19 13.88
C SER A 308 11.01 -6.03 14.19
N THR A 309 11.54 -5.03 14.87
CA THR A 309 10.80 -3.77 15.11
C THR A 309 10.64 -2.94 13.84
N SER A 310 11.44 -3.21 12.80
CA SER A 310 11.25 -2.61 11.49
C SER A 310 10.03 -3.14 10.75
N LEU A 311 9.57 -4.35 11.04
CA LEU A 311 8.37 -4.88 10.44
C LEU A 311 7.14 -4.18 11.03
N LEU A 312 6.48 -3.32 10.23
CA LEU A 312 5.29 -2.56 10.61
C LEU A 312 4.03 -3.42 10.51
N ALA A 313 3.86 -4.14 9.41
CA ALA A 313 2.65 -4.90 9.15
C ALA A 313 2.90 -6.10 8.23
N TRP A 314 2.01 -7.09 8.34
CA TRP A 314 1.84 -8.17 7.39
C TRP A 314 0.78 -7.76 6.35
N GLU A 315 1.12 -7.77 5.08
CA GLU A 315 0.16 -7.64 4.00
C GLU A 315 -0.09 -9.03 3.42
N LEU A 316 -1.30 -9.57 3.61
CA LEU A 316 -1.62 -10.93 3.19
C LEU A 316 -1.55 -11.07 1.67
N TRP A 317 -2.04 -10.07 0.95
CA TRP A 317 -2.13 -10.12 -0.51
C TRP A 317 -1.94 -8.75 -1.17
N ASN A 318 -1.18 -8.73 -2.26
CA ASN A 318 -1.17 -7.60 -3.18
C ASN A 318 -2.26 -7.76 -4.24
N GLU A 319 -3.13 -6.74 -4.38
CA GLU A 319 -4.14 -6.63 -5.44
C GLU A 319 -4.99 -7.90 -5.59
N VAL A 320 -5.58 -8.32 -4.47
CA VAL A 320 -6.33 -9.57 -4.41
C VAL A 320 -7.51 -9.62 -5.39
N ASP A 321 -8.03 -8.45 -5.78
CA ASP A 321 -9.11 -8.28 -6.77
C ASP A 321 -8.69 -8.62 -8.22
N LEU A 322 -7.39 -8.75 -8.50
CA LEU A 322 -6.85 -9.20 -9.78
C LEU A 322 -6.61 -10.72 -9.85
N THR A 323 -6.94 -11.47 -8.81
CA THR A 323 -6.93 -12.94 -8.85
C THR A 323 -8.10 -13.46 -9.69
N ASP A 324 -7.95 -14.64 -10.27
CA ASP A 324 -8.96 -15.21 -11.15
C ASP A 324 -10.33 -15.35 -10.45
N ASN A 325 -11.37 -14.95 -11.15
CA ASN A 325 -12.77 -15.05 -10.71
C ASN A 325 -13.09 -14.33 -9.39
N TYR A 326 -12.30 -13.32 -8.97
CA TYR A 326 -12.46 -12.60 -7.70
C TYR A 326 -13.92 -12.25 -7.39
N MET A 327 -14.64 -11.62 -8.33
CA MET A 327 -16.04 -11.19 -8.09
C MET A 327 -16.97 -12.35 -7.74
N SER A 328 -16.72 -13.54 -8.28
CA SER A 328 -17.52 -14.75 -8.01
C SER A 328 -17.19 -15.38 -6.66
N VAL A 329 -15.94 -15.19 -6.18
CA VAL A 329 -15.45 -15.83 -4.93
C VAL A 329 -15.16 -14.86 -3.80
N ARG A 330 -15.52 -13.58 -3.93
CA ARG A 330 -15.19 -12.49 -3.00
C ARG A 330 -15.54 -12.78 -1.54
N GLU A 331 -16.63 -13.48 -1.29
CA GLU A 331 -17.02 -13.90 0.08
C GLU A 331 -16.07 -14.97 0.64
N SER A 332 -15.60 -15.89 -0.20
CA SER A 332 -14.61 -16.89 0.20
C SER A 332 -13.26 -16.24 0.44
N VAL A 333 -12.89 -15.25 -0.38
CA VAL A 333 -11.69 -14.41 -0.16
C VAL A 333 -11.78 -13.70 1.20
N ALA A 334 -12.92 -13.10 1.53
CA ALA A 334 -13.10 -12.44 2.83
C ALA A 334 -13.00 -13.42 4.00
N ARG A 335 -13.63 -14.59 3.93
CA ARG A 335 -13.51 -15.63 4.97
C ARG A 335 -12.07 -16.10 5.14
N TRP A 336 -11.36 -16.30 4.03
CA TRP A 336 -9.94 -16.67 4.07
C TRP A 336 -9.08 -15.60 4.75
N HIS A 337 -9.29 -14.32 4.43
CA HIS A 337 -8.59 -13.20 5.06
C HIS A 337 -8.85 -13.13 6.57
N ALA A 338 -10.11 -13.28 6.99
CA ALA A 338 -10.46 -13.33 8.42
C ALA A 338 -9.74 -14.48 9.13
N GLU A 339 -9.73 -15.68 8.53
CA GLU A 339 -9.06 -16.85 9.10
C GLU A 339 -7.54 -16.65 9.20
N MET A 340 -6.88 -16.19 8.14
CA MET A 340 -5.42 -16.02 8.10
C MET A 340 -4.95 -14.85 8.96
N ALA A 341 -5.65 -13.73 8.97
CA ALA A 341 -5.35 -12.60 9.82
C ALA A 341 -5.51 -12.96 11.31
N ALA A 342 -6.60 -13.65 11.69
CA ALA A 342 -6.78 -14.16 13.04
C ALA A 342 -5.68 -15.17 13.44
N TYR A 343 -5.27 -16.02 12.52
CA TYR A 343 -4.16 -16.96 12.75
C TYR A 343 -2.85 -16.21 12.99
N LEU A 344 -2.50 -15.25 12.15
CA LEU A 344 -1.31 -14.39 12.33
C LEU A 344 -1.32 -13.67 13.67
N LYS A 345 -2.44 -13.03 14.05
CA LYS A 345 -2.56 -12.31 15.34
C LYS A 345 -2.47 -13.20 16.57
N ARG A 346 -2.83 -14.48 16.45
CA ARG A 346 -2.61 -15.44 17.54
C ARG A 346 -1.16 -15.90 17.62
N LEU A 347 -0.51 -16.05 16.48
CA LEU A 347 0.84 -16.63 16.37
C LEU A 347 1.93 -15.60 16.61
N ASP A 348 1.76 -14.36 16.10
CA ASP A 348 2.71 -13.26 16.27
C ASP A 348 2.64 -12.73 17.72
N PRO A 349 3.69 -12.89 18.51
CA PRO A 349 3.70 -12.47 19.92
C PRO A 349 3.54 -10.94 20.06
N TYR A 350 3.86 -10.18 19.02
CA TYR A 350 3.77 -8.73 19.01
C TYR A 350 2.47 -8.22 18.38
N LYS A 351 1.61 -9.10 17.87
CA LYS A 351 0.28 -8.82 17.31
C LYS A 351 0.31 -7.67 16.30
N ARG A 352 1.24 -7.78 15.32
CA ARG A 352 1.39 -6.77 14.26
C ARG A 352 0.11 -6.56 13.49
N MET A 353 0.01 -5.36 12.95
CA MET A 353 -1.06 -5.00 12.05
C MET A 353 -1.10 -5.91 10.82
N VAL A 354 -2.29 -6.18 10.33
CA VAL A 354 -2.55 -6.97 9.13
C VAL A 354 -3.35 -6.14 8.14
N THR A 355 -2.97 -6.20 6.88
CA THR A 355 -3.67 -5.55 5.77
C THR A 355 -3.70 -6.44 4.52
N THR A 356 -4.37 -5.97 3.49
CA THR A 356 -4.36 -6.50 2.11
C THR A 356 -4.72 -5.38 1.16
N SER A 357 -4.15 -5.36 -0.06
CA SER A 357 -4.40 -4.30 -1.02
C SER A 357 -5.34 -4.71 -2.15
N PHE A 358 -5.90 -3.69 -2.78
CA PHE A 358 -6.78 -3.78 -3.94
C PHE A 358 -6.30 -2.82 -5.02
N ALA A 359 -6.29 -3.30 -6.27
CA ALA A 359 -5.94 -2.51 -7.44
C ALA A 359 -7.01 -1.45 -7.73
N ASN A 360 -8.28 -1.78 -7.51
CA ASN A 360 -9.38 -0.85 -7.73
C ASN A 360 -9.82 -0.19 -6.41
N PRO A 361 -9.48 1.10 -6.18
CA PRO A 361 -9.83 1.82 -4.95
C PRO A 361 -11.35 2.10 -4.82
N ASN A 362 -12.12 1.85 -5.87
CA ASN A 362 -13.57 2.08 -5.92
C ASN A 362 -14.39 0.82 -5.65
N LEU A 363 -13.75 -0.35 -5.57
CA LEU A 363 -14.42 -1.55 -5.09
C LEU A 363 -14.84 -1.35 -3.62
N ASP A 364 -15.91 -2.03 -3.24
CA ASP A 364 -16.37 -2.14 -1.85
C ASP A 364 -16.00 -3.53 -1.31
N PRO A 365 -14.75 -3.77 -0.94
CA PRO A 365 -14.31 -5.09 -0.56
C PRO A 365 -14.80 -5.46 0.83
N LEU A 366 -15.37 -6.64 0.94
CA LEU A 366 -15.78 -7.23 2.22
C LEU A 366 -14.59 -7.36 3.18
N VAL A 367 -13.37 -7.50 2.63
CA VAL A 367 -12.13 -7.67 3.39
C VAL A 367 -11.82 -6.44 4.25
N TRP A 368 -12.03 -5.22 3.77
CA TRP A 368 -11.73 -4.01 4.55
C TRP A 368 -12.70 -3.80 5.74
N GLN A 369 -13.85 -4.47 5.73
CA GLN A 369 -14.82 -4.44 6.84
C GLN A 369 -14.45 -5.39 7.98
N LEU A 370 -13.55 -6.36 7.76
CA LEU A 370 -13.15 -7.35 8.76
C LEU A 370 -12.42 -6.69 9.93
N GLY A 371 -12.77 -7.08 11.17
CA GLY A 371 -12.09 -6.60 12.37
C GLY A 371 -10.63 -7.01 12.47
N GLU A 372 -10.25 -8.08 11.80
CA GLU A 372 -8.89 -8.61 11.76
C GLU A 372 -7.95 -7.80 10.85
N ILE A 373 -8.50 -7.00 9.94
CA ILE A 373 -7.74 -6.10 9.06
C ILE A 373 -7.65 -4.74 9.73
N ASP A 374 -6.43 -4.30 10.02
CA ASP A 374 -6.17 -3.12 10.85
C ASP A 374 -6.19 -1.80 10.08
N PHE A 375 -5.79 -1.81 8.82
CA PHE A 375 -5.77 -0.62 7.96
C PHE A 375 -5.99 -0.98 6.49
N ILE A 376 -6.35 0.02 5.71
CA ILE A 376 -6.70 -0.10 4.30
C ILE A 376 -5.49 0.27 3.45
N THR A 377 -5.21 -0.53 2.43
CA THR A 377 -4.23 -0.24 1.40
C THR A 377 -4.90 -0.24 0.04
N VAL A 378 -4.76 0.88 -0.68
CA VAL A 378 -5.32 1.08 -2.03
C VAL A 378 -4.22 1.41 -3.02
N HIS A 379 -4.47 1.11 -4.30
CA HIS A 379 -3.60 1.45 -5.39
C HIS A 379 -4.32 2.35 -6.39
N LYS A 380 -3.60 3.27 -7.03
CA LYS A 380 -4.14 4.11 -8.10
C LYS A 380 -3.05 4.47 -9.09
N TYR A 381 -3.27 4.09 -10.32
CA TYR A 381 -2.39 4.40 -11.43
C TYR A 381 -3.10 5.19 -12.52
N GLY A 382 -2.31 5.97 -13.28
CA GLY A 382 -2.65 6.54 -14.56
C GLY A 382 -2.21 5.64 -15.74
N PRO A 383 -2.30 6.19 -16.97
CA PRO A 383 -2.61 7.60 -17.25
C PRO A 383 -4.10 7.96 -17.17
N GLU A 384 -4.99 7.00 -17.39
CA GLU A 384 -6.43 7.24 -17.46
C GLU A 384 -7.00 7.54 -16.08
N GLY A 385 -7.81 8.61 -15.99
CA GLY A 385 -8.46 9.02 -14.75
C GLY A 385 -7.48 9.36 -13.63
N PHE A 386 -6.29 9.89 -13.97
CA PHE A 386 -5.27 10.28 -13.00
C PHE A 386 -4.53 11.59 -13.36
N GLN A 387 -5.05 12.34 -14.31
CA GLN A 387 -4.47 13.62 -14.76
C GLN A 387 -4.41 14.63 -13.62
N ASP A 388 -5.41 14.64 -12.74
CA ASP A 388 -5.41 15.34 -11.46
C ASP A 388 -5.06 14.36 -10.33
N ALA A 389 -3.79 14.03 -10.20
CA ALA A 389 -3.31 13.10 -9.16
C ALA A 389 -3.62 13.61 -7.74
N ALA A 390 -3.49 14.92 -7.51
CA ALA A 390 -3.73 15.53 -6.20
C ALA A 390 -5.18 15.36 -5.75
N GLY A 391 -6.15 15.79 -6.55
CA GLY A 391 -7.57 15.69 -6.23
C GLY A 391 -8.01 14.23 -6.08
N THR A 392 -7.60 13.38 -7.03
CA THR A 392 -7.95 11.96 -7.04
C THR A 392 -7.47 11.23 -5.77
N LEU A 393 -6.21 11.40 -5.38
CA LEU A 393 -5.66 10.71 -4.21
C LEU A 393 -6.19 11.28 -2.89
N TYR A 394 -6.41 12.59 -2.82
CA TYR A 394 -7.04 13.23 -1.66
C TYR A 394 -8.43 12.63 -1.41
N ASP A 395 -9.28 12.54 -2.43
CA ASP A 395 -10.64 12.05 -2.30
C ASP A 395 -10.70 10.53 -2.04
N ILE A 396 -9.82 9.73 -2.62
CA ILE A 396 -9.71 8.30 -2.33
C ILE A 396 -9.44 8.06 -0.83
N VAL A 397 -8.46 8.77 -0.25
CA VAL A 397 -8.12 8.62 1.18
C VAL A 397 -9.29 9.05 2.05
N ARG A 398 -9.90 10.22 1.75
CA ARG A 398 -11.02 10.76 2.49
C ARG A 398 -12.22 9.82 2.48
N ARG A 399 -12.65 9.35 1.31
CA ARG A 399 -13.77 8.43 1.15
C ARG A 399 -13.55 7.11 1.89
N ALA A 400 -12.38 6.52 1.75
CA ALA A 400 -12.07 5.26 2.42
C ALA A 400 -12.08 5.43 3.95
N TRP A 401 -11.53 6.52 4.48
CA TRP A 401 -11.64 6.83 5.91
C TRP A 401 -13.08 7.03 6.36
N ASP A 402 -13.86 7.84 5.64
CA ASP A 402 -15.24 8.13 6.00
C ASP A 402 -16.11 6.87 6.04
N ARG A 403 -15.81 5.90 5.18
CA ARG A 403 -16.56 4.64 5.09
C ARG A 403 -16.12 3.61 6.12
N TYR A 404 -14.82 3.39 6.30
CA TYR A 404 -14.31 2.24 7.06
C TYR A 404 -13.76 2.61 8.43
N ARG A 405 -13.46 3.87 8.69
CA ARG A 405 -12.88 4.37 9.96
C ARG A 405 -11.61 3.64 10.39
N LYS A 406 -10.78 3.26 9.43
CA LYS A 406 -9.46 2.65 9.58
C LYS A 406 -8.41 3.52 8.91
N PRO A 407 -7.14 3.50 9.35
CA PRO A 407 -6.07 4.18 8.63
C PRO A 407 -6.08 3.81 7.15
N VAL A 408 -5.80 4.77 6.26
CA VAL A 408 -5.80 4.56 4.81
C VAL A 408 -4.44 4.92 4.24
N LEU A 409 -3.81 3.97 3.57
CA LEU A 409 -2.57 4.18 2.82
C LEU A 409 -2.83 4.00 1.32
N VAL A 410 -2.32 4.93 0.52
CA VAL A 410 -2.12 4.68 -0.91
C VAL A 410 -0.78 3.94 -1.03
N ALA A 411 -0.84 2.59 -1.02
CA ALA A 411 0.33 1.73 -0.95
C ALA A 411 1.04 1.57 -2.31
N GLU A 412 0.35 1.89 -3.40
CA GLU A 412 0.95 2.04 -4.72
C GLU A 412 0.29 3.16 -5.50
N PHE A 413 1.11 3.95 -6.20
CA PHE A 413 0.63 4.87 -7.21
C PHE A 413 1.70 5.19 -8.24
N GLY A 414 1.25 5.67 -9.39
CA GLY A 414 2.13 6.15 -10.46
C GLY A 414 1.33 6.79 -11.59
N VAL A 415 1.97 7.69 -12.34
CA VAL A 415 1.34 8.36 -13.49
C VAL A 415 1.10 7.43 -14.68
N ASP A 416 1.70 6.25 -14.65
CA ASP A 416 1.50 5.16 -15.63
C ASP A 416 1.72 3.82 -14.94
N TRP A 417 0.81 2.86 -15.15
CA TRP A 417 0.93 1.51 -14.62
C TRP A 417 1.77 0.59 -15.52
N ARG A 418 1.99 0.99 -16.76
CA ARG A 418 2.68 0.18 -17.76
C ARG A 418 4.19 0.26 -17.53
N TRP A 419 4.87 -0.85 -17.75
CA TRP A 419 6.33 -0.94 -17.72
C TRP A 419 6.90 -0.96 -19.16
N GLU A 420 8.21 -0.83 -19.28
CA GLU A 420 8.92 -1.07 -20.53
C GLU A 420 8.61 -2.48 -21.07
N GLY A 421 8.06 -2.57 -22.25
CA GLY A 421 7.59 -3.82 -22.84
C GLY A 421 6.07 -3.91 -22.97
N LEU A 422 5.29 -3.16 -22.17
CA LEU A 422 3.87 -2.92 -22.40
C LEU A 422 3.60 -1.59 -23.09
N ALA A 423 4.47 -0.60 -22.90
CA ALA A 423 4.45 0.66 -23.64
C ALA A 423 5.84 0.95 -24.17
N ASP A 424 5.95 1.49 -25.38
CA ASP A 424 7.23 1.90 -25.98
C ASP A 424 7.93 2.93 -25.09
N LYS A 425 7.16 3.80 -24.42
CA LYS A 425 7.67 4.78 -23.45
C LYS A 425 6.60 5.08 -22.39
N PRO A 426 6.65 4.44 -21.22
CA PRO A 426 5.81 4.78 -20.08
C PRO A 426 5.90 6.26 -19.71
N LEU A 427 4.78 6.86 -19.32
CA LEU A 427 4.68 8.32 -19.13
C LEU A 427 5.50 8.85 -17.95
N TYR A 428 5.83 8.02 -16.96
CA TYR A 428 6.70 8.44 -15.86
C TYR A 428 8.11 8.85 -16.34
N TYR A 429 8.60 8.34 -17.48
CA TYR A 429 9.86 8.82 -18.06
C TYR A 429 9.76 10.23 -18.66
N LEU A 430 8.56 10.73 -18.90
CA LEU A 430 8.31 12.10 -19.35
C LEU A 430 8.15 13.06 -18.18
N ASP A 431 7.64 12.60 -17.02
CA ASP A 431 7.51 13.38 -15.79
C ASP A 431 8.87 13.45 -15.05
N ARG A 432 9.86 14.03 -15.69
CA ARG A 432 11.24 14.06 -15.20
C ARG A 432 11.43 14.86 -13.91
N GLU A 433 10.58 15.82 -13.67
CA GLU A 433 10.61 16.63 -12.46
C GLU A 433 9.86 15.95 -11.31
N GLY A 434 9.08 14.90 -11.57
CA GLY A 434 8.32 14.20 -10.54
C GLY A 434 7.09 14.96 -10.06
N VAL A 435 6.39 15.68 -10.95
CA VAL A 435 5.17 16.43 -10.59
C VAL A 435 4.09 15.50 -10.04
N GLY A 436 3.87 14.35 -10.70
CA GLY A 436 2.91 13.35 -10.24
C GLY A 436 3.32 12.72 -8.91
N LEU A 437 4.61 12.48 -8.70
CA LEU A 437 5.15 12.01 -7.42
C LEU A 437 4.87 13.05 -6.32
N HIS A 438 5.23 14.31 -6.57
CA HIS A 438 5.02 15.43 -5.65
C HIS A 438 3.56 15.52 -5.21
N ASP A 439 2.63 15.53 -6.16
CA ASP A 439 1.20 15.59 -5.91
C ASP A 439 0.71 14.45 -5.00
N GLY A 440 1.17 13.23 -5.24
CA GLY A 440 0.80 12.07 -4.43
C GLY A 440 1.28 12.15 -2.99
N LEU A 441 2.52 12.62 -2.78
CA LEU A 441 3.09 12.76 -1.44
C LEU A 441 2.29 13.77 -0.59
N TRP A 442 2.01 14.95 -1.15
CA TRP A 442 1.32 16.02 -0.43
C TRP A 442 -0.17 15.75 -0.23
N ALA A 443 -0.88 15.34 -1.27
CA ALA A 443 -2.33 15.15 -1.23
C ALA A 443 -2.77 14.15 -0.16
N THR A 444 -2.08 13.03 -0.02
CA THR A 444 -2.48 11.96 0.91
C THR A 444 -2.30 12.35 2.37
N VAL A 445 -1.21 13.05 2.70
CA VAL A 445 -1.00 13.61 4.05
C VAL A 445 -2.08 14.63 4.38
N MET A 446 -2.39 15.54 3.46
CA MET A 446 -3.42 16.57 3.65
C MET A 446 -4.83 15.98 3.74
N ALA A 447 -5.04 14.77 3.24
CA ALA A 447 -6.30 14.03 3.41
C ALA A 447 -6.41 13.30 4.76
N GLY A 448 -5.32 13.24 5.56
CA GLY A 448 -5.27 12.59 6.86
C GLY A 448 -4.77 11.14 6.83
N SER A 449 -4.05 10.73 5.79
CA SER A 449 -3.33 9.45 5.76
C SER A 449 -2.19 9.42 6.79
N PRO A 450 -1.91 8.28 7.44
CA PRO A 450 -0.76 8.15 8.33
C PRO A 450 0.59 8.17 7.62
N ALA A 451 0.58 8.03 6.28
CA ALA A 451 1.78 8.06 5.45
C ALA A 451 1.54 8.82 4.14
N THR A 452 2.62 9.27 3.51
CA THR A 452 2.58 9.70 2.12
C THR A 452 2.19 8.54 1.21
N ALA A 453 1.61 8.84 0.04
CA ALA A 453 1.44 7.83 -1.00
C ALA A 453 2.80 7.20 -1.38
N MET A 454 2.81 5.91 -1.68
CA MET A 454 4.01 5.13 -1.98
C MET A 454 4.13 4.92 -3.48
N SER A 455 5.04 5.64 -4.13
CA SER A 455 5.30 5.46 -5.56
C SER A 455 5.82 4.06 -5.86
N TRP A 456 5.42 3.50 -7.03
CA TRP A 456 5.84 2.15 -7.45
C TRP A 456 7.22 2.12 -8.08
N TRP A 457 7.55 3.07 -8.93
CA TRP A 457 8.70 3.05 -9.83
C TRP A 457 10.01 3.48 -9.13
N TRP A 458 10.49 2.71 -8.10
CA TRP A 458 11.67 3.05 -7.30
C TRP A 458 13.00 2.89 -8.06
N ASP A 459 13.14 1.82 -8.86
CA ASP A 459 14.39 1.37 -9.46
C ASP A 459 14.65 1.94 -10.87
N ASN A 460 13.59 2.27 -11.61
CA ASN A 460 13.69 2.76 -12.99
C ASN A 460 13.27 4.24 -13.16
N TYR A 461 12.69 4.87 -12.14
CA TYR A 461 12.28 6.27 -12.18
C TYR A 461 12.80 7.07 -10.98
N ILE A 462 12.41 6.74 -9.73
CA ILE A 462 12.75 7.55 -8.55
C ILE A 462 14.26 7.60 -8.34
N HIS A 463 14.92 6.45 -8.30
CA HIS A 463 16.36 6.37 -8.04
C HIS A 463 17.21 6.91 -9.20
N PRO A 464 17.01 6.51 -10.47
CA PRO A 464 17.78 7.03 -11.59
C PRO A 464 17.65 8.53 -11.84
N TYR A 465 16.46 9.09 -11.62
CA TYR A 465 16.24 10.54 -11.76
C TYR A 465 16.53 11.34 -10.49
N ASN A 466 16.95 10.69 -9.39
CA ASN A 466 17.27 11.32 -8.11
C ASN A 466 16.12 12.19 -7.57
N LEU A 467 14.89 11.67 -7.62
CA LEU A 467 13.69 12.39 -7.19
C LEU A 467 13.51 12.41 -5.66
N TYR A 468 14.54 12.12 -4.91
CA TYR A 468 14.53 12.05 -3.46
C TYR A 468 14.29 13.40 -2.77
N HIS A 469 14.48 14.53 -3.47
CA HIS A 469 14.22 15.85 -2.93
C HIS A 469 12.73 16.06 -2.56
N HIS A 470 11.79 15.44 -3.27
CA HIS A 470 10.36 15.50 -2.93
C HIS A 470 10.07 14.88 -1.57
N PHE A 471 10.67 13.74 -1.26
CA PHE A 471 10.52 13.07 0.04
C PHE A 471 11.16 13.90 1.15
N ARG A 472 12.32 14.49 0.90
CA ARG A 472 12.98 15.39 1.87
C ARG A 472 12.12 16.60 2.17
N ALA A 473 11.51 17.19 1.15
CA ALA A 473 10.69 18.39 1.32
C ALA A 473 9.47 18.12 2.22
N ILE A 474 8.72 17.06 1.95
CA ILE A 474 7.56 16.71 2.79
C ILE A 474 8.00 16.26 4.19
N ALA A 475 9.10 15.50 4.32
CA ALA A 475 9.64 15.09 5.60
C ALA A 475 10.01 16.30 6.48
N SER A 476 10.68 17.32 5.91
CA SER A 476 11.01 18.57 6.61
C SER A 476 9.77 19.35 7.04
N PHE A 477 8.75 19.41 6.16
CA PHE A 477 7.49 20.05 6.51
C PHE A 477 6.77 19.35 7.66
N LEU A 478 6.83 18.04 7.76
CA LEU A 478 6.15 17.24 8.78
C LEU A 478 6.97 17.04 10.07
N GLU A 479 8.21 17.51 10.09
CA GLU A 479 9.10 17.31 11.24
C GLU A 479 8.51 17.87 12.55
N GLY A 480 8.64 17.08 13.63
CA GLY A 480 8.18 17.46 14.96
C GLY A 480 6.67 17.37 15.18
N ILE A 481 5.90 16.87 14.22
CA ILE A 481 4.45 16.72 14.36
C ILE A 481 4.11 15.31 14.84
N ASP A 482 3.39 15.20 15.97
CA ASP A 482 2.73 13.97 16.42
C ASP A 482 1.26 13.98 15.94
N PRO A 483 0.93 13.34 14.83
CA PRO A 483 -0.41 13.42 14.25
C PRO A 483 -1.48 12.76 15.11
N ALA A 484 -1.13 11.72 15.88
CA ALA A 484 -2.07 11.05 16.77
C ALA A 484 -2.43 11.89 18.01
N ALA A 485 -1.51 12.75 18.45
CA ALA A 485 -1.75 13.69 19.56
C ALA A 485 -2.38 15.00 19.08
N ALA A 486 -2.19 15.36 17.82
CA ALA A 486 -2.60 16.66 17.31
C ALA A 486 -4.12 16.88 17.31
N GLY A 487 -4.92 15.82 17.23
CA GLY A 487 -6.38 15.94 17.16
C GLY A 487 -6.87 16.64 15.89
N PHE A 488 -6.19 16.43 14.79
CA PHE A 488 -6.49 17.06 13.51
C PHE A 488 -7.91 16.78 13.04
N LYS A 489 -8.51 17.80 12.44
CA LYS A 489 -9.73 17.73 11.64
C LYS A 489 -9.38 18.18 10.23
N ARG A 490 -10.24 17.85 9.28
CA ARG A 490 -10.15 18.41 7.93
C ARG A 490 -10.26 19.92 8.03
N LEU A 491 -9.38 20.63 7.33
CA LEU A 491 -9.43 22.08 7.21
C LEU A 491 -10.57 22.48 6.29
N GLU A 492 -11.41 23.40 6.74
CA GLU A 492 -12.34 24.12 5.90
C GLU A 492 -11.70 25.43 5.48
N ALA A 493 -11.64 25.68 4.18
CA ALA A 493 -11.04 26.86 3.61
C ALA A 493 -11.90 27.40 2.47
N GLU A 494 -11.92 28.70 2.31
CA GLU A 494 -12.57 29.38 1.21
C GLU A 494 -11.62 30.37 0.52
N VAL A 495 -11.71 30.45 -0.78
CA VAL A 495 -11.04 31.50 -1.56
C VAL A 495 -11.96 32.72 -1.57
N VAL A 496 -11.42 33.87 -1.18
CA VAL A 496 -12.21 35.12 -1.15
C VAL A 496 -12.39 35.62 -2.56
N LEU A 497 -13.65 35.64 -3.01
CA LEU A 497 -14.02 36.17 -4.33
C LEU A 497 -14.26 37.68 -4.26
N PRO A 498 -13.99 38.44 -5.33
CA PRO A 498 -14.35 39.84 -5.42
C PRO A 498 -15.87 40.00 -5.45
N SER A 499 -16.36 41.11 -4.88
CA SER A 499 -17.78 41.43 -4.86
C SER A 499 -18.31 41.89 -6.25
N ASP A 500 -17.43 42.45 -7.09
CA ASP A 500 -17.72 42.82 -8.45
C ASP A 500 -16.91 41.98 -9.43
N LEU A 501 -17.61 41.26 -10.31
CA LEU A 501 -17.03 40.38 -11.31
C LEU A 501 -16.85 41.05 -12.68
N SER A 502 -17.27 42.31 -12.87
CA SER A 502 -17.35 42.94 -14.18
C SER A 502 -15.99 43.13 -14.86
N GLY A 503 -14.94 43.39 -14.07
CA GLY A 503 -13.55 43.56 -14.54
C GLY A 503 -12.67 42.34 -14.45
N GLU A 504 -13.18 41.21 -13.90
CA GLU A 504 -12.37 40.04 -13.63
C GLU A 504 -12.03 39.22 -14.88
N GLU A 505 -10.80 38.75 -14.97
CA GLU A 505 -10.40 37.82 -16.02
C GLU A 505 -10.94 36.40 -15.68
N LEU A 506 -11.62 35.79 -16.66
CA LEU A 506 -12.16 34.44 -16.52
C LEU A 506 -11.13 33.40 -16.97
N ALA A 507 -11.27 32.22 -16.42
CA ALA A 507 -10.47 31.04 -16.73
C ALA A 507 -11.34 29.79 -16.86
N ASP A 508 -10.77 28.74 -17.43
CA ASP A 508 -11.43 27.49 -17.64
C ASP A 508 -11.30 26.59 -16.40
N VAL A 509 -12.28 25.75 -16.21
CA VAL A 509 -12.20 24.62 -15.25
C VAL A 509 -12.15 23.32 -16.03
N VAL A 510 -11.09 22.57 -15.84
CA VAL A 510 -10.95 21.24 -16.46
C VAL A 510 -11.18 20.17 -15.39
N VAL A 511 -12.11 19.26 -15.67
CA VAL A 511 -12.47 18.14 -14.83
C VAL A 511 -12.00 16.86 -15.50
N TYR A 512 -11.13 16.12 -14.82
CA TYR A 512 -10.62 14.85 -15.32
C TYR A 512 -11.36 13.69 -14.65
N PRO A 513 -12.14 12.87 -15.41
CA PRO A 513 -12.78 11.68 -14.88
C PRO A 513 -11.76 10.69 -14.34
N SER A 514 -12.01 10.13 -13.17
CA SER A 514 -11.05 9.24 -12.51
C SER A 514 -11.62 7.87 -12.11
N LEU A 515 -12.96 7.71 -12.15
CA LEU A 515 -13.59 6.42 -11.94
C LEU A 515 -13.49 5.58 -13.20
N GLY A 516 -12.82 4.43 -13.11
CA GLY A 516 -12.74 3.43 -14.18
C GLY A 516 -14.02 2.60 -14.29
N TRP A 517 -13.88 1.30 -14.57
CA TRP A 517 -14.98 0.36 -14.74
C TRP A 517 -15.67 0.03 -13.41
N ALA A 518 -16.51 0.93 -12.93
CA ALA A 518 -17.30 0.80 -11.71
C ALA A 518 -18.55 1.70 -11.77
N ARG A 519 -19.53 1.42 -10.92
CA ARG A 519 -20.69 2.31 -10.76
C ARG A 519 -20.33 3.51 -9.90
N PRO A 520 -20.49 4.77 -10.38
CA PRO A 520 -20.34 5.95 -9.54
C PRO A 520 -21.30 5.93 -8.34
N GLN A 521 -20.78 6.26 -7.15
CA GLN A 521 -21.60 6.43 -5.95
C GLN A 521 -22.21 7.84 -5.87
N GLU A 522 -21.60 8.79 -6.58
CA GLU A 522 -22.02 10.17 -6.72
C GLU A 522 -22.07 10.55 -8.19
N SER A 523 -23.05 11.37 -8.58
CA SER A 523 -23.21 11.81 -9.97
C SER A 523 -23.56 13.30 -10.10
N TYR A 524 -23.59 14.06 -8.98
CA TYR A 524 -23.87 15.48 -8.99
C TYR A 524 -22.71 16.27 -8.41
N PHE A 525 -22.16 17.20 -9.22
CA PHE A 525 -20.97 17.97 -8.91
C PHE A 525 -21.23 19.46 -9.11
N VAL A 526 -20.63 20.32 -8.28
CA VAL A 526 -20.76 21.78 -8.42
C VAL A 526 -19.41 22.40 -8.79
N VAL A 527 -19.35 23.02 -9.96
CA VAL A 527 -18.17 23.78 -10.41
C VAL A 527 -18.31 25.22 -9.91
N ARG A 528 -17.39 25.61 -9.02
CA ARG A 528 -17.40 26.92 -8.36
C ARG A 528 -16.61 27.97 -9.14
N LEU A 529 -16.90 29.25 -8.87
CA LEU A 529 -16.17 30.38 -9.48
C LEU A 529 -14.69 30.46 -9.07
N ASP A 530 -14.28 29.81 -7.99
CA ASP A 530 -12.87 29.66 -7.61
C ASP A 530 -12.19 28.46 -8.31
N GLY A 531 -12.88 27.80 -9.22
CA GLY A 531 -12.40 26.65 -9.97
C GLY A 531 -12.42 25.34 -9.19
N ALA A 532 -12.87 25.34 -7.94
CA ALA A 532 -13.07 24.11 -7.19
C ALA A 532 -14.29 23.33 -7.73
N VAL A 533 -14.21 22.01 -7.65
CA VAL A 533 -15.34 21.10 -7.93
C VAL A 533 -15.76 20.48 -6.62
N GLU A 534 -16.98 20.79 -6.17
CA GLU A 534 -17.58 20.16 -5.01
C GLU A 534 -18.13 18.79 -5.39
N GLY A 535 -18.03 17.82 -4.48
CA GLY A 535 -18.31 16.42 -4.69
C GLY A 535 -17.03 15.59 -4.69
N ASP A 536 -17.17 14.29 -4.72
CA ASP A 536 -16.03 13.35 -4.79
C ASP A 536 -15.59 13.20 -6.25
N VAL A 537 -14.59 13.96 -6.68
CA VAL A 537 -14.08 13.94 -8.08
C VAL A 537 -13.59 12.55 -8.49
N SER A 538 -13.21 11.69 -7.54
CA SER A 538 -12.83 10.32 -7.84
C SER A 538 -14.01 9.44 -8.29
N GLN A 539 -15.24 9.94 -8.17
CA GLN A 539 -16.47 9.29 -8.64
C GLN A 539 -16.90 9.73 -10.03
N ILE A 540 -16.22 10.71 -10.66
CA ILE A 540 -16.56 11.13 -12.02
C ILE A 540 -16.12 10.01 -12.99
N PRO A 541 -17.08 9.40 -13.73
CA PRO A 541 -16.78 8.24 -14.56
C PRO A 541 -16.04 8.63 -15.84
N SER A 542 -14.98 7.88 -16.16
CA SER A 542 -14.32 7.94 -17.46
C SER A 542 -15.08 7.15 -18.53
N PHE A 543 -15.87 6.15 -18.13
CA PHE A 543 -16.76 5.39 -18.99
C PHE A 543 -18.20 5.88 -18.83
N ILE A 544 -18.75 6.50 -19.84
CA ILE A 544 -20.17 6.88 -19.83
C ILE A 544 -20.97 5.72 -20.41
N GLN A 545 -21.63 4.99 -19.51
CA GLN A 545 -22.28 3.73 -19.78
C GLN A 545 -23.60 3.90 -20.54
N GLY A 546 -23.84 3.03 -21.53
CA GLY A 546 -25.10 2.91 -22.27
C GLY A 546 -26.07 1.87 -21.71
N ALA A 547 -26.98 1.41 -22.54
CA ALA A 547 -28.06 0.48 -22.15
C ALA A 547 -27.56 -0.93 -21.78
N ALA A 548 -26.38 -1.35 -22.26
CA ALA A 548 -25.83 -2.69 -22.00
C ALA A 548 -25.34 -2.86 -20.54
N HIS A 549 -25.03 -1.77 -19.83
CA HIS A 549 -24.50 -1.80 -18.47
C HIS A 549 -25.35 -0.96 -17.49
N PRO A 550 -26.63 -1.28 -17.29
CA PRO A 550 -27.52 -0.49 -16.44
C PRO A 550 -27.11 -0.49 -14.96
N ASP A 551 -26.42 -1.54 -14.53
CA ASP A 551 -25.85 -1.70 -13.19
C ASP A 551 -24.64 -0.78 -12.92
N LEU A 552 -23.91 -0.36 -13.96
CA LEU A 552 -22.78 0.58 -13.88
C LEU A 552 -23.21 2.01 -14.18
N ARG A 553 -24.39 2.24 -14.71
CA ARG A 553 -24.84 3.56 -15.15
C ARG A 553 -25.21 4.46 -13.98
N ASN A 554 -24.52 5.57 -13.82
CA ASN A 554 -24.82 6.72 -13.00
C ASN A 554 -24.08 7.93 -13.55
N ASN A 555 -24.59 8.46 -14.68
CA ASN A 555 -23.88 9.44 -15.50
C ASN A 555 -23.82 10.83 -14.84
N PRO A 556 -22.75 11.62 -15.02
CA PRO A 556 -22.48 12.81 -14.24
C PRO A 556 -23.34 14.01 -14.66
N THR A 557 -23.73 14.81 -13.66
CA THR A 557 -24.36 16.10 -13.80
C THR A 557 -23.49 17.16 -13.11
N PHE A 558 -23.21 18.27 -13.80
CA PHE A 558 -22.42 19.38 -13.29
C PHE A 558 -23.29 20.62 -13.19
N LYS A 559 -23.36 21.24 -12.01
CA LYS A 559 -23.89 22.59 -11.86
C LYS A 559 -22.75 23.59 -12.03
N VAL A 560 -22.88 24.48 -13.02
CA VAL A 560 -21.79 25.38 -13.42
C VAL A 560 -22.34 26.79 -13.61
N THR A 561 -21.62 27.79 -13.09
CA THR A 561 -21.96 29.21 -13.33
C THR A 561 -21.00 29.79 -14.35
N PHE A 562 -21.56 30.40 -15.42
CA PHE A 562 -20.82 31.15 -16.45
C PHE A 562 -21.16 32.63 -16.32
N PRO A 563 -20.28 33.46 -15.73
CA PRO A 563 -20.58 34.88 -15.49
C PRO A 563 -20.89 35.68 -16.76
N ARG A 564 -20.31 35.30 -17.88
CA ARG A 564 -20.46 36.00 -19.20
C ARG A 564 -20.86 35.08 -20.34
N GLY A 565 -21.37 33.89 -20.02
CA GLY A 565 -21.49 32.81 -20.98
C GLY A 565 -20.15 32.06 -21.15
N GLY A 566 -20.18 30.96 -21.89
CA GLY A 566 -18.99 30.15 -22.08
C GLY A 566 -19.22 28.94 -22.98
N ARG A 567 -18.30 27.99 -22.92
CA ARG A 567 -18.41 26.74 -23.68
C ARG A 567 -18.22 25.55 -22.77
N ILE A 568 -18.94 24.48 -23.08
CA ILE A 568 -18.75 23.17 -22.49
C ILE A 568 -18.09 22.29 -23.55
N VAL A 569 -16.94 21.71 -23.20
CA VAL A 569 -16.16 20.86 -24.08
C VAL A 569 -16.07 19.48 -23.44
N VAL A 570 -16.56 18.47 -24.15
CA VAL A 570 -16.44 17.06 -23.74
C VAL A 570 -15.48 16.38 -24.69
N HIS A 571 -14.34 15.94 -24.18
CA HIS A 571 -13.33 15.23 -24.98
C HIS A 571 -13.63 13.74 -25.01
N VAL A 572 -14.02 13.23 -26.17
CA VAL A 572 -14.30 11.80 -26.38
C VAL A 572 -13.05 11.12 -26.93
N ASN A 573 -12.64 10.04 -26.28
CA ASN A 573 -11.45 9.28 -26.64
C ASN A 573 -11.78 8.04 -27.49
N SER A 574 -12.53 7.10 -26.94
CA SER A 574 -12.83 5.79 -27.58
C SER A 574 -14.27 5.39 -27.34
N VAL A 575 -14.72 4.41 -28.12
CA VAL A 575 -16.04 3.79 -27.95
C VAL A 575 -15.91 2.27 -27.90
N SER A 576 -16.94 1.62 -27.40
CA SER A 576 -17.02 0.16 -27.48
C SER A 576 -17.31 -0.29 -28.92
N ARG A 577 -17.03 -1.55 -29.20
CA ARG A 577 -17.34 -2.17 -30.50
C ARG A 577 -18.82 -2.08 -30.92
N ALA A 578 -19.73 -1.89 -29.98
CA ALA A 578 -21.15 -1.68 -30.25
C ALA A 578 -21.50 -0.23 -30.63
N GLY A 579 -20.52 0.67 -30.55
CA GLY A 579 -20.73 2.10 -30.69
C GLY A 579 -21.49 2.71 -29.50
N ALA A 580 -21.56 4.04 -29.50
CA ALA A 580 -22.22 4.81 -28.45
C ALA A 580 -22.95 6.04 -29.04
N VAL A 581 -23.72 6.74 -28.22
CA VAL A 581 -24.37 8.01 -28.59
C VAL A 581 -24.20 9.01 -27.44
N LEU A 582 -23.27 9.95 -27.60
CA LEU A 582 -23.11 11.07 -26.66
C LEU A 582 -24.35 11.97 -26.70
N ALA A 583 -24.93 12.22 -25.54
CA ALA A 583 -25.96 13.23 -25.35
C ALA A 583 -25.53 14.22 -24.25
N ILE A 584 -25.57 15.52 -24.55
CA ILE A 584 -25.33 16.58 -23.58
C ILE A 584 -26.65 17.31 -23.34
N TYR A 585 -27.10 17.33 -22.11
CA TYR A 585 -28.28 18.08 -21.68
C TYR A 585 -27.84 19.32 -20.92
N VAL A 586 -28.53 20.44 -21.18
CA VAL A 586 -28.39 21.70 -20.43
C VAL A 586 -29.78 22.06 -19.90
N ASP A 587 -29.90 22.26 -18.59
CA ASP A 587 -31.15 22.61 -17.92
C ASP A 587 -32.32 21.68 -18.29
N GLY A 588 -32.01 20.37 -18.42
CA GLY A 588 -32.98 19.34 -18.83
C GLY A 588 -33.26 19.23 -20.32
N GLY A 589 -32.87 20.22 -21.14
CA GLY A 589 -33.01 20.17 -22.59
C GLY A 589 -31.84 19.48 -23.29
N LEU A 590 -32.09 18.68 -24.33
CA LEU A 590 -31.03 18.09 -25.16
C LEU A 590 -30.35 19.15 -25.99
N ALA A 591 -29.13 19.56 -25.63
CA ALA A 591 -28.33 20.58 -26.31
C ALA A 591 -27.50 20.00 -27.46
N LYS A 592 -27.00 18.78 -27.33
CA LYS A 592 -26.14 18.12 -28.34
C LYS A 592 -26.35 16.63 -28.34
N ARG A 593 -26.38 16.04 -29.54
CA ARG A 593 -26.32 14.59 -29.77
C ARG A 593 -25.24 14.30 -30.79
N VAL A 594 -24.39 13.32 -30.52
CA VAL A 594 -23.34 12.86 -31.45
C VAL A 594 -23.39 11.34 -31.50
N ASP A 595 -23.59 10.79 -32.68
CA ASP A 595 -23.49 9.36 -32.92
C ASP A 595 -22.00 8.99 -33.03
N LEU A 596 -21.58 7.99 -32.28
CA LEU A 596 -20.20 7.51 -32.16
C LEU A 596 -20.13 6.03 -32.58
N PRO A 597 -20.17 5.71 -33.90
CA PRO A 597 -20.01 4.34 -34.36
C PRO A 597 -18.59 3.84 -34.14
N ASP A 598 -18.45 2.52 -33.89
CA ASP A 598 -17.16 1.85 -33.89
C ASP A 598 -16.45 2.02 -35.25
N ARG A 599 -15.18 2.42 -35.23
CA ARG A 599 -14.35 2.66 -36.43
C ARG A 599 -13.22 1.64 -36.59
N ASP A 600 -12.78 1.01 -35.51
CA ASP A 600 -11.60 0.14 -35.51
C ASP A 600 -11.91 -1.34 -35.21
N GLY A 601 -13.14 -1.67 -34.83
CA GLY A 601 -13.60 -3.04 -34.54
C GLY A 601 -13.06 -3.65 -33.26
N LYS A 602 -12.54 -2.84 -32.34
CA LYS A 602 -11.90 -3.29 -31.09
C LYS A 602 -12.71 -2.91 -29.84
N TYR A 603 -12.40 -3.58 -28.73
CA TYR A 603 -12.86 -3.21 -27.38
C TYR A 603 -11.74 -2.49 -26.60
N ASP A 604 -10.98 -1.64 -27.27
CA ASP A 604 -9.86 -0.95 -26.62
C ASP A 604 -10.28 0.46 -26.18
N ALA A 605 -10.53 0.61 -24.89
CA ALA A 605 -10.86 1.89 -24.26
C ALA A 605 -9.76 2.95 -24.40
N PHE A 606 -8.54 2.56 -24.78
CA PHE A 606 -7.36 3.40 -24.86
C PHE A 606 -6.86 3.61 -26.30
N ALA A 607 -7.61 3.15 -27.27
CA ALA A 607 -7.22 3.19 -28.70
C ALA A 607 -7.16 4.60 -29.28
N ARG A 608 -7.74 5.61 -28.61
CA ARG A 608 -7.91 6.98 -29.12
C ARG A 608 -8.54 7.02 -30.51
N GLU A 609 -9.56 6.25 -30.65
CA GLU A 609 -10.28 6.07 -31.91
C GLU A 609 -10.92 7.38 -32.39
N TYR A 610 -11.40 8.19 -31.47
CA TYR A 610 -12.01 9.50 -31.72
C TYR A 610 -11.05 10.65 -31.46
N ASP A 611 -10.52 10.81 -30.25
CA ASP A 611 -9.62 11.89 -29.82
C ASP A 611 -10.15 13.29 -30.25
N VAL A 612 -11.43 13.58 -29.95
CA VAL A 612 -12.13 14.76 -30.43
C VAL A 612 -12.87 15.52 -29.32
N ASP A 613 -12.89 16.84 -29.45
CA ASP A 613 -13.69 17.76 -28.63
C ASP A 613 -15.11 17.90 -29.17
N VAL A 614 -16.12 17.63 -28.35
CA VAL A 614 -17.53 17.95 -28.63
C VAL A 614 -17.88 19.21 -27.85
N VAL A 615 -18.21 20.28 -28.56
CA VAL A 615 -18.37 21.62 -28.00
C VAL A 615 -19.84 22.09 -28.09
N ILE A 616 -20.32 22.73 -27.01
CA ILE A 616 -21.59 23.49 -26.99
C ILE A 616 -21.33 24.85 -26.36
N GLU A 617 -22.07 25.88 -26.80
CA GLU A 617 -22.08 27.22 -26.22
C GLU A 617 -23.22 27.31 -25.20
N VAL A 618 -22.99 28.09 -24.12
CA VAL A 618 -24.00 28.37 -23.09
C VAL A 618 -24.07 29.86 -22.79
N PRO A 619 -25.26 30.40 -22.55
CA PRO A 619 -25.42 31.81 -22.20
C PRO A 619 -24.90 32.13 -20.79
N PRO A 620 -24.79 33.40 -20.39
CA PRO A 620 -24.55 33.78 -19.01
C PRO A 620 -25.61 33.22 -18.07
N GLY A 621 -25.17 32.66 -16.90
CA GLY A 621 -26.08 32.10 -15.92
C GLY A 621 -25.50 30.85 -15.24
N THR A 622 -26.30 30.27 -14.36
CA THR A 622 -26.00 28.96 -13.73
C THR A 622 -26.78 27.89 -14.45
N HIS A 623 -26.09 26.86 -14.92
CA HIS A 623 -26.66 25.79 -15.72
C HIS A 623 -26.38 24.40 -15.09
N GLU A 624 -27.31 23.47 -15.29
CA GLU A 624 -27.09 22.06 -15.02
C GLU A 624 -26.74 21.32 -16.31
N VAL A 625 -25.54 20.77 -16.37
CA VAL A 625 -24.98 20.07 -17.53
C VAL A 625 -24.90 18.58 -17.22
N ARG A 626 -25.70 17.78 -17.90
CA ARG A 626 -25.68 16.32 -17.76
C ARG A 626 -25.10 15.66 -19.00
N LEU A 627 -24.10 14.83 -18.79
CA LEU A 627 -23.61 13.93 -19.83
C LEU A 627 -24.41 12.63 -19.79
N ASP A 628 -24.76 12.09 -20.95
CA ASP A 628 -25.50 10.83 -21.05
C ASP A 628 -25.06 10.01 -22.27
N ASN A 629 -25.42 8.74 -22.28
CA ASN A 629 -25.23 7.85 -23.42
C ASN A 629 -26.57 7.23 -23.79
N LEU A 630 -27.06 7.59 -24.97
CA LEU A 630 -28.30 7.08 -25.54
C LEU A 630 -28.07 5.82 -26.41
N GLY A 631 -26.80 5.38 -26.54
CA GLY A 631 -26.40 4.19 -27.27
C GLY A 631 -26.44 2.92 -26.46
N VAL A 632 -25.92 1.86 -27.06
CA VAL A 632 -25.95 0.50 -26.49
C VAL A 632 -24.88 0.34 -25.42
N ASP A 633 -23.64 0.71 -25.72
CA ASP A 633 -22.50 0.43 -24.86
C ASP A 633 -21.76 1.73 -24.51
N TRP A 634 -20.53 1.69 -24.00
CA TRP A 634 -19.82 2.82 -23.45
C TRP A 634 -19.08 3.69 -24.48
N TYR A 635 -18.87 4.95 -24.13
CA TYR A 635 -17.79 5.78 -24.66
C TYR A 635 -16.92 6.32 -23.51
N THR A 636 -15.66 6.64 -23.79
CA THR A 636 -14.72 7.18 -22.80
C THR A 636 -14.54 8.69 -22.95
N VAL A 637 -14.36 9.36 -21.78
CA VAL A 637 -14.13 10.80 -21.67
C VAL A 637 -12.79 11.03 -20.99
N ASP A 638 -11.89 11.79 -21.63
CA ASP A 638 -10.61 12.17 -21.05
C ASP A 638 -10.74 13.40 -20.13
N TYR A 639 -11.57 14.38 -20.52
CA TYR A 639 -11.89 15.56 -19.71
C TYR A 639 -13.21 16.19 -20.10
N VAL A 640 -13.76 16.93 -19.15
CA VAL A 640 -14.83 17.92 -19.39
C VAL A 640 -14.27 19.29 -19.03
N ARG A 641 -14.28 20.24 -20.00
CA ARG A 641 -13.79 21.61 -19.78
C ARG A 641 -14.95 22.59 -19.84
N PHE A 642 -15.03 23.43 -18.84
CA PHE A 642 -16.00 24.51 -18.70
C PHE A 642 -15.24 25.81 -18.90
N GLU A 643 -15.29 26.36 -20.15
CA GLU A 643 -14.53 27.53 -20.52
C GLU A 643 -15.22 28.80 -20.01
N GLY A 644 -14.47 29.61 -19.26
CA GLY A 644 -14.97 30.86 -18.67
C GLY A 644 -15.80 30.65 -17.39
N ALA A 645 -15.71 29.47 -16.75
CA ALA A 645 -16.48 29.12 -15.54
C ALA A 645 -15.81 29.52 -14.22
N ALA A 646 -14.59 30.02 -14.23
CA ALA A 646 -13.89 30.43 -13.02
C ALA A 646 -13.25 31.80 -13.13
N LEU A 647 -12.93 32.41 -11.99
CA LEU A 647 -12.12 33.62 -11.89
C LEU A 647 -10.65 33.27 -11.88
N LYS A 648 -9.85 33.80 -12.79
CA LYS A 648 -8.43 33.44 -12.94
C LYS A 648 -7.65 33.65 -11.66
N ARG A 649 -7.86 34.74 -10.95
CA ARG A 649 -7.16 35.06 -9.69
C ARG A 649 -7.63 34.28 -8.46
N ALA A 650 -8.72 33.50 -8.56
CA ALA A 650 -9.24 32.71 -7.46
C ALA A 650 -8.97 31.22 -7.65
N ARG A 651 -8.39 30.78 -8.76
CA ARG A 651 -8.21 29.38 -9.11
C ARG A 651 -7.08 28.70 -8.34
N VAL A 652 -7.31 28.42 -7.06
CA VAL A 652 -6.43 27.56 -6.27
C VAL A 652 -7.24 26.50 -5.55
N ARG A 653 -6.63 25.34 -5.33
CA ARG A 653 -7.15 24.30 -4.45
C ARG A 653 -6.44 24.38 -3.11
N VAL A 654 -7.20 24.29 -2.03
CA VAL A 654 -6.68 24.33 -0.66
C VAL A 654 -7.00 23.03 0.03
N TYR A 655 -5.97 22.29 0.42
CA TYR A 655 -6.06 21.05 1.16
C TYR A 655 -5.41 21.23 2.53
N GLY A 656 -5.91 20.56 3.57
CA GLY A 656 -5.21 20.66 4.84
C GLY A 656 -5.91 20.03 6.01
N LEU A 657 -5.18 20.07 7.13
CA LEU A 657 -5.56 19.56 8.45
C LEU A 657 -5.41 20.67 9.47
N THR A 658 -6.32 20.75 10.44
CA THR A 658 -6.23 21.71 11.56
C THR A 658 -6.82 21.16 12.85
N ASN A 659 -6.33 21.66 13.98
CA ASN A 659 -6.97 21.51 15.29
C ASN A 659 -7.36 22.87 15.91
N GLY A 660 -7.31 23.94 15.11
CA GLY A 660 -7.59 25.31 15.56
C GLY A 660 -6.40 26.05 16.19
N THR A 661 -5.32 25.35 16.54
CA THR A 661 -4.06 25.94 17.06
C THR A 661 -2.86 25.63 16.16
N LEU A 662 -2.91 24.51 15.47
CA LEU A 662 -1.96 24.07 14.46
C LEU A 662 -2.73 23.78 13.19
N ALA A 663 -2.22 24.26 12.04
CA ALA A 663 -2.72 23.85 10.74
C ALA A 663 -1.58 23.52 9.77
N LEU A 664 -1.82 22.49 8.97
CA LEU A 664 -1.01 22.07 7.84
C LEU A 664 -1.85 22.31 6.59
N VAL A 665 -1.41 23.22 5.74
CA VAL A 665 -2.18 23.64 4.56
C VAL A 665 -1.32 23.48 3.32
N TRP A 666 -1.89 22.95 2.26
CA TRP A 666 -1.28 22.88 0.94
C TRP A 666 -2.16 23.61 -0.06
N VAL A 667 -1.60 24.61 -0.73
CA VAL A 667 -2.29 25.43 -1.72
C VAL A 667 -1.71 25.11 -3.08
N LYS A 668 -2.55 24.66 -3.99
CA LYS A 668 -2.14 24.17 -5.32
C LYS A 668 -2.80 24.95 -6.45
N ASN A 669 -2.00 25.32 -7.45
CA ASN A 669 -2.50 25.73 -8.76
C ASN A 669 -3.06 24.48 -9.48
N PRO A 670 -4.35 24.44 -9.84
CA PRO A 670 -4.96 23.26 -10.46
C PRO A 670 -4.41 22.90 -11.83
N ASP A 671 -3.76 23.86 -12.52
CA ASP A 671 -3.13 23.62 -13.82
C ASP A 671 -1.72 23.01 -13.69
N ALA A 672 -1.11 23.08 -12.53
CA ALA A 672 0.21 22.51 -12.27
C ALA A 672 0.12 20.98 -12.04
N THR A 673 -0.27 20.25 -13.05
CA THR A 673 -0.40 18.79 -13.04
C THR A 673 0.74 18.12 -13.81
N TRP A 674 1.05 16.86 -13.50
CA TRP A 674 1.99 16.05 -14.26
C TRP A 674 1.57 15.95 -15.74
N TRP A 675 0.25 15.91 -16.02
CA TRP A 675 -0.32 15.82 -17.35
C TRP A 675 -0.01 17.04 -18.21
N ASN A 676 -0.10 18.23 -17.62
CA ASN A 676 0.29 19.48 -18.27
C ASN A 676 1.81 19.58 -18.40
N ALA A 677 2.57 19.13 -17.38
CA ALA A 677 4.03 19.17 -17.38
C ALA A 677 4.63 18.34 -18.52
N ILE A 678 4.17 17.10 -18.72
CA ILE A 678 4.70 16.25 -19.82
C ILE A 678 4.35 16.73 -21.21
N ARG A 679 3.33 17.62 -21.33
CA ARG A 679 2.91 18.24 -22.58
C ARG A 679 3.52 19.61 -22.81
N ASN A 680 4.38 20.06 -21.91
CA ASN A 680 4.95 21.41 -21.89
C ASN A 680 3.87 22.51 -21.98
N ALA A 681 2.71 22.27 -21.37
CA ALA A 681 1.65 23.26 -21.30
C ALA A 681 2.07 24.42 -20.39
N SER A 682 1.76 25.66 -20.80
CA SER A 682 2.02 26.83 -19.97
C SER A 682 1.14 26.80 -18.74
N VAL A 683 1.73 26.94 -17.57
CA VAL A 683 1.05 27.04 -16.29
C VAL A 683 1.21 28.48 -15.79
N GLU A 684 0.14 29.27 -15.90
CA GLU A 684 0.16 30.65 -15.43
C GLU A 684 0.04 30.70 -13.90
N PRO A 685 0.89 31.47 -13.22
CA PRO A 685 0.76 31.69 -11.79
C PRO A 685 -0.56 32.34 -11.42
N VAL A 686 -1.25 31.83 -10.41
CA VAL A 686 -2.42 32.49 -9.82
C VAL A 686 -1.92 33.56 -8.86
N ARG A 687 -2.35 34.83 -9.08
CA ARG A 687 -1.83 36.00 -8.36
C ARG A 687 -2.87 36.60 -7.42
N ASP A 688 -2.39 37.27 -6.35
CA ASP A 688 -3.20 38.06 -5.42
C ASP A 688 -4.35 37.23 -4.78
N VAL A 689 -4.04 36.00 -4.39
CA VAL A 689 -5.00 35.08 -3.79
C VAL A 689 -5.20 35.38 -2.32
N THR A 690 -6.44 35.51 -1.89
CA THR A 690 -6.79 35.56 -0.46
C THR A 690 -7.57 34.32 -0.08
N ILE A 691 -7.08 33.61 0.94
CA ILE A 691 -7.74 32.42 1.48
C ILE A 691 -8.16 32.70 2.94
N ARG A 692 -9.32 32.19 3.32
CA ARG A 692 -9.80 32.20 4.72
C ARG A 692 -9.85 30.77 5.22
N LEU A 693 -9.13 30.52 6.29
CA LEU A 693 -9.04 29.23 6.96
C LEU A 693 -9.95 29.25 8.19
N ALA A 694 -10.93 28.35 8.24
CA ALA A 694 -11.91 28.27 9.32
C ALA A 694 -11.42 27.48 10.54
N GLY A 695 -12.08 27.70 11.69
CA GLY A 695 -11.88 26.91 12.91
C GLY A 695 -10.76 27.42 13.83
N PHE A 696 -10.32 28.66 13.66
CA PHE A 696 -9.30 29.30 14.51
C PHE A 696 -9.93 30.15 15.60
N SER A 697 -9.42 30.02 16.82
CA SER A 697 -9.80 30.96 17.90
C SER A 697 -9.16 32.33 17.67
N ASP A 698 -9.82 33.40 18.12
CA ASP A 698 -9.25 34.74 18.04
C ASP A 698 -7.88 34.81 18.77
N GLY A 699 -6.92 35.46 18.12
CA GLY A 699 -5.55 35.55 18.61
C GLY A 699 -4.51 35.60 17.50
N ASP A 700 -3.24 35.66 17.92
CA ASP A 700 -2.12 35.76 16.99
C ASP A 700 -1.54 34.39 16.65
N TYR A 701 -1.17 34.18 15.40
CA TYR A 701 -0.62 32.95 14.88
C TYR A 701 0.64 33.22 14.07
N LEU A 702 1.67 32.39 14.31
CA LEU A 702 2.85 32.32 13.45
C LEU A 702 2.46 31.55 12.19
N VAL A 703 2.65 32.18 11.05
CA VAL A 703 2.42 31.63 9.72
C VAL A 703 3.77 31.43 9.03
N GLU A 704 4.06 30.21 8.63
CA GLU A 704 5.25 29.85 7.85
C GLU A 704 4.83 29.49 6.42
N LEU A 705 5.36 30.17 5.43
CA LEU A 705 5.22 29.84 4.00
C LEU A 705 6.38 28.94 3.59
N TRP A 706 6.08 27.79 3.02
CA TRP A 706 7.06 26.76 2.67
C TRP A 706 7.14 26.56 1.15
N ASP A 707 8.36 26.52 0.62
CA ASP A 707 8.65 25.95 -0.70
C ASP A 707 8.52 24.42 -0.62
N THR A 708 7.50 23.88 -1.26
CA THR A 708 7.17 22.44 -1.23
C THR A 708 8.16 21.56 -2.00
N TRP A 709 8.94 22.14 -2.89
CA TRP A 709 9.94 21.46 -3.70
C TRP A 709 11.31 21.42 -3.03
N LYS A 710 11.66 22.46 -2.26
CA LYS A 710 12.92 22.52 -1.50
C LYS A 710 12.77 22.04 -0.06
N GLY A 711 11.56 22.11 0.50
CA GLY A 711 11.31 21.78 1.91
C GLY A 711 11.87 22.80 2.87
N THR A 712 11.83 24.09 2.50
CA THR A 712 12.36 25.21 3.28
C THR A 712 11.31 26.26 3.52
N VAL A 713 11.40 26.96 4.67
CA VAL A 713 10.59 28.15 4.95
C VAL A 713 11.10 29.31 4.08
N GLU A 714 10.25 29.87 3.25
CA GLU A 714 10.55 31.04 2.44
C GLU A 714 10.26 32.35 3.21
N ARG A 715 9.18 32.34 4.00
CA ARG A 715 8.74 33.51 4.74
C ARG A 715 7.99 33.09 6.00
N SER A 716 8.12 33.88 7.08
CA SER A 716 7.30 33.73 8.28
C SER A 716 6.83 35.11 8.76
N TRP A 717 5.62 35.16 9.31
CA TRP A 717 5.03 36.36 9.87
C TRP A 717 3.97 36.01 10.92
N THR A 718 3.51 36.99 11.66
CA THR A 718 2.38 36.86 12.57
C THR A 718 1.11 37.37 11.88
N GLU A 719 0.04 36.56 11.96
CA GLU A 719 -1.28 36.91 11.44
C GLU A 719 -2.32 36.76 12.55
N ARG A 720 -3.32 37.63 12.58
CA ARG A 720 -4.37 37.61 13.60
C ARG A 720 -5.62 36.89 13.08
N ALA A 721 -6.04 35.85 13.78
CA ALA A 721 -7.34 35.23 13.56
C ALA A 721 -8.43 36.03 14.28
N SER A 722 -9.57 36.20 13.62
CA SER A 722 -10.74 36.89 14.13
C SER A 722 -12.04 36.29 13.62
N GLY A 723 -13.04 36.20 14.49
CA GLY A 723 -14.36 35.69 14.13
C GLY A 723 -14.38 34.25 13.64
N GLY A 724 -13.45 33.43 14.11
CA GLY A 724 -13.32 32.01 13.72
C GLY A 724 -12.46 31.76 12.50
N PHE A 725 -11.87 32.81 11.89
CA PHE A 725 -11.10 32.69 10.64
C PHE A 725 -9.70 33.27 10.77
N LEU A 726 -8.75 32.62 10.10
CA LEU A 726 -7.43 33.17 9.80
C LEU A 726 -7.37 33.49 8.30
N THR A 727 -7.10 34.76 7.96
CA THR A 727 -7.03 35.21 6.56
C THR A 727 -5.59 35.32 6.11
N ILE A 728 -5.24 34.65 5.02
CA ILE A 728 -3.87 34.64 4.46
C ILE A 728 -3.92 35.19 3.03
N ARG A 729 -3.02 36.14 2.74
CA ARG A 729 -2.82 36.70 1.40
C ARG A 729 -1.56 36.13 0.78
N LEU A 730 -1.71 35.60 -0.42
CA LEU A 730 -0.64 35.00 -1.20
C LEU A 730 -0.43 35.84 -2.47
N GLU A 731 0.79 36.32 -2.67
CA GLU A 731 1.14 37.15 -3.83
C GLU A 731 1.08 36.35 -5.14
N SER A 732 1.52 35.08 -5.08
CA SER A 732 1.55 34.21 -6.26
C SER A 732 1.58 32.73 -5.86
N VAL A 733 0.83 31.91 -6.60
CA VAL A 733 0.88 30.45 -6.55
C VAL A 733 1.25 29.96 -7.95
N ALA A 734 2.54 29.70 -8.18
CA ALA A 734 3.03 29.27 -9.49
C ALA A 734 2.67 27.78 -9.76
N ARG A 735 3.08 26.89 -8.89
CA ARG A 735 2.74 25.46 -8.91
C ARG A 735 1.93 25.10 -7.68
N ASP A 736 2.57 25.21 -6.54
CA ASP A 736 2.00 24.97 -5.23
C ASP A 736 2.91 25.58 -4.15
N LEU A 737 2.39 25.64 -2.93
CA LEU A 737 3.11 26.04 -1.73
C LEU A 737 2.44 25.43 -0.51
N ALA A 738 3.14 25.34 0.60
CA ALA A 738 2.54 24.91 1.85
C ALA A 738 2.59 26.01 2.92
N ILE A 739 1.65 25.93 3.84
CA ILE A 739 1.55 26.88 4.95
C ILE A 739 1.44 26.07 6.24
N LYS A 740 2.32 26.37 7.19
CA LYS A 740 2.22 25.85 8.55
C LYS A 740 1.82 26.98 9.47
N VAL A 741 0.72 26.80 10.18
CA VAL A 741 0.18 27.78 11.12
C VAL A 741 0.30 27.23 12.53
N LYS A 742 0.84 28.03 13.45
CA LYS A 742 0.95 27.70 14.87
C LYS A 742 0.48 28.88 15.70
N ARG A 743 -0.32 28.62 16.74
CA ARG A 743 -0.71 29.67 17.66
C ARG A 743 0.55 30.31 18.28
N ALA A 744 0.65 31.64 18.23
CA ALA A 744 1.70 32.37 18.93
C ALA A 744 1.46 32.22 20.43
N GLY A 745 2.52 31.90 21.20
CA GLY A 745 2.46 31.63 22.62
C GLY A 745 2.09 32.85 23.44
#